data_0c8e385f0fb786aee56b988044c9190e
#
_entry.id   0c8e385f0fb786aee56b988044c9190e
#
_cell.length_a   1.000
_cell.length_b   1.000
_cell.length_c   1.000
_cell.angle_alpha   90.00
_cell.angle_beta   90.00
_cell.angle_gamma   90.00
#
_symmetry.space_group_name_H-M   'P 1'
#
loop_
_entity.id
_entity.type
_entity.pdbx_description
1 polymer ?
#
loop_
_entity_poly.entity_id
_entity_poly.type
_entity_poly.pdbx_seq_one_letter_code
_entity_poly.pdbx_strand_id
1 'polypeptide(L)'
;MKKVLLLLFIIPFAQFQSQWIEKAPENPEEFVNPLIGTLSKPSLSNGNTYPAVSVPHGMNLWTPQTGKNGNGWQYTYDADKIRGIKQTHQPSPWMNDYGMFSIMPITGKMRFNEDERASWFSHKSEVSKPYYYSVYLADHNVTAELTPTERAAQMRLTYPDSEDSWFVIDAFDKGSSIKIIPSENKIVGYSTRYSRGKLTNFKNYFVIYTDKPFTKYSTWKDKDFVKDALEITGDHCGAVVGFATKKGEKVNLRIASSFISLEQAELNLQRELGKDSFDQTLNKAKLAWNDKLKRVEVAGGTIDQMRTFYSSLYRMLCFPHKMYEIDQNGKIVHYSPYSGKTEAGYRFAGTGFWDTFRALYPFLNLVYPSINVEMQKGLINDYKEGGWLPEWSSPSYSDIMIGNNSASVVADAYVKGLRGYDIETLYEALLHGANNEGPQATGRLGIEYYKKLGYVPYDVKINENAARTLEYAYDDFAIAQLGKALGKPESEWGEYYKRSQNFQKMIDPETKLARGRNHDGNFQTPFNPFKWGDAFTEGNSWHYTWSVFQDIEGLAKLMGGRKEFSKNLDKIFELPPIYDDSYYGSTIHEIQEMVNANMGQYAHGNQPAQHIIYLYNYSGEPWKTQYWVRETMNLLYQPTPDGYCGDEDNGQTSAWYIFSALGFYSVTPATDQYVLGAPLFKNAKIHLENGKTIEIKADNNSNENRYVNSLKFNGKKYSKNWLSHSELMKGATLKFDMTSQPNKERGTDEKDFPYSYSTDKK
;
A
#
# COMPACT_ATOMS: atom_id res chain seq x y z
N MET A 1 -48.36 -28.90 44.86
CA MET A 1 -47.24 -27.98 44.76
C MET A 1 -46.00 -28.75 44.29
N LYS A 2 -45.71 -28.71 43.01
CA LYS A 2 -44.48 -29.32 42.43
C LYS A 2 -43.40 -28.26 42.40
N LYS A 3 -42.28 -28.47 43.12
CA LYS A 3 -41.10 -27.63 43.06
C LYS A 3 -40.32 -27.98 41.79
N VAL A 4 -40.19 -27.01 40.87
CA VAL A 4 -39.30 -27.10 39.73
C VAL A 4 -37.91 -26.62 40.17
N LEU A 5 -36.95 -27.52 40.13
CA LEU A 5 -35.55 -27.24 40.42
C LEU A 5 -34.90 -26.73 39.12
N LEU A 6 -34.57 -25.42 39.04
CA LEU A 6 -33.84 -24.83 37.92
C LEU A 6 -32.35 -25.11 38.14
N LEU A 7 -31.80 -26.06 37.37
CA LEU A 7 -30.33 -26.25 37.28
C LEU A 7 -29.76 -25.19 36.36
N LEU A 8 -29.06 -24.20 36.92
CA LEU A 8 -28.21 -23.29 36.19
C LEU A 8 -26.92 -24.03 35.76
N PHE A 9 -26.84 -24.35 34.47
CA PHE A 9 -25.56 -24.76 33.87
C PHE A 9 -24.66 -23.52 33.76
N ILE A 10 -23.69 -23.39 34.65
CA ILE A 10 -22.57 -22.47 34.48
C ILE A 10 -21.61 -23.13 33.44
N ILE A 11 -21.73 -22.68 32.20
CA ILE A 11 -20.73 -23.01 31.17
C ILE A 11 -19.48 -22.18 31.54
N PRO A 12 -18.34 -22.80 31.85
CA PRO A 12 -17.13 -22.03 32.04
C PRO A 12 -16.76 -21.39 30.69
N PHE A 13 -16.78 -20.08 30.62
CA PHE A 13 -16.10 -19.35 29.55
C PHE A 13 -14.63 -19.72 29.64
N ALA A 14 -14.19 -20.68 28.83
CA ALA A 14 -12.78 -20.87 28.58
C ALA A 14 -12.28 -19.58 27.92
N GLN A 15 -11.61 -18.74 28.68
CA GLN A 15 -10.79 -17.67 28.12
C GLN A 15 -9.75 -18.39 27.26
N PHE A 16 -9.92 -18.34 25.94
CA PHE A 16 -8.84 -18.67 25.03
C PHE A 16 -7.75 -17.61 25.27
N GLN A 17 -6.80 -17.90 26.16
CA GLN A 17 -5.55 -17.16 26.21
C GLN A 17 -4.90 -17.35 24.85
N SER A 18 -4.84 -16.28 24.06
CA SER A 18 -4.13 -16.26 22.79
C SER A 18 -2.69 -16.70 23.05
N GLN A 19 -2.20 -17.67 22.28
CA GLN A 19 -0.85 -18.21 22.43
C GLN A 19 0.16 -17.04 22.32
N TRP A 20 1.00 -16.93 23.34
CA TRP A 20 2.02 -15.90 23.43
C TRP A 20 3.33 -16.37 22.78
N ILE A 21 3.97 -15.51 21.98
CA ILE A 21 5.21 -15.80 21.24
C ILE A 21 6.38 -15.04 21.88
N GLU A 22 7.19 -15.73 22.66
CA GLU A 22 8.29 -15.12 23.43
C GLU A 22 9.58 -14.89 22.62
N LYS A 23 9.75 -15.57 21.48
CA LYS A 23 10.93 -15.46 20.62
C LYS A 23 10.55 -15.04 19.22
N ALA A 24 11.41 -14.27 18.57
CA ALA A 24 11.25 -13.95 17.15
C ALA A 24 11.25 -15.25 16.31
N PRO A 25 10.34 -15.37 15.32
CA PRO A 25 10.23 -16.57 14.50
C PRO A 25 11.43 -16.70 13.55
N GLU A 26 11.92 -17.93 13.38
CA GLU A 26 12.95 -18.25 12.39
C GLU A 26 12.39 -18.14 10.94
N ASN A 27 11.11 -18.39 10.78
CA ASN A 27 10.40 -18.36 9.50
C ASN A 27 9.22 -17.39 9.56
N PRO A 28 9.46 -16.06 9.57
CA PRO A 28 8.41 -15.04 9.68
C PRO A 28 7.39 -15.10 8.53
N GLU A 29 7.77 -15.61 7.35
CA GLU A 29 6.88 -15.81 6.21
C GLU A 29 5.74 -16.80 6.49
N GLU A 30 5.88 -17.66 7.49
CA GLU A 30 4.81 -18.59 7.91
C GLU A 30 3.70 -17.88 8.70
N PHE A 31 3.98 -16.72 9.31
CA PHE A 31 2.99 -15.91 10.00
C PHE A 31 2.18 -15.04 9.04
N VAL A 32 2.64 -14.85 7.82
CA VAL A 32 1.94 -14.05 6.83
C VAL A 32 0.63 -14.72 6.40
N ASN A 33 -0.46 -13.95 6.48
CA ASN A 33 -1.77 -14.30 5.96
C ASN A 33 -2.17 -13.33 4.84
N PRO A 34 -1.97 -13.68 3.54
CA PRO A 34 -2.35 -12.81 2.42
C PRO A 34 -3.84 -12.56 2.29
N LEU A 35 -4.69 -13.30 3.03
CA LEU A 35 -6.15 -13.14 3.01
C LEU A 35 -6.63 -11.97 3.88
N ILE A 36 -5.76 -11.33 4.69
CA ILE A 36 -6.15 -10.15 5.47
C ILE A 36 -6.53 -9.02 4.51
N GLY A 37 -7.69 -8.41 4.73
CA GLY A 37 -8.20 -7.30 3.92
C GLY A 37 -9.01 -7.71 2.70
N THR A 38 -9.27 -9.01 2.51
CA THR A 38 -9.94 -9.52 1.30
C THR A 38 -11.46 -9.62 1.42
N LEU A 39 -12.03 -9.43 2.62
CA LEU A 39 -13.49 -9.36 2.82
C LEU A 39 -13.96 -7.91 2.65
N SER A 40 -13.94 -7.43 1.43
CA SER A 40 -14.29 -6.06 1.06
C SER A 40 -15.34 -6.01 -0.05
N LYS A 41 -16.06 -4.91 -0.11
CA LYS A 41 -17.03 -4.59 -1.15
C LYS A 41 -17.02 -3.09 -1.44
N PRO A 42 -17.58 -2.61 -2.57
CA PRO A 42 -17.53 -1.18 -2.94
C PRO A 42 -18.08 -0.22 -1.88
N SER A 43 -18.99 -0.67 -1.02
CA SER A 43 -19.61 0.18 0.01
C SER A 43 -18.94 0.10 1.39
N LEU A 44 -17.95 -0.78 1.57
CA LEU A 44 -17.21 -0.95 2.83
C LEU A 44 -15.89 -1.66 2.55
N SER A 45 -14.79 -0.99 2.78
CA SER A 45 -13.48 -1.60 2.71
C SER A 45 -13.04 -2.16 4.07
N ASN A 46 -12.54 -3.38 4.02
CA ASN A 46 -11.78 -3.99 5.11
C ASN A 46 -10.32 -4.21 4.69
N GLY A 47 -9.83 -3.39 3.73
CA GLY A 47 -8.49 -3.45 3.15
C GLY A 47 -8.45 -3.31 1.64
N ASN A 48 -9.52 -3.70 0.94
CA ASN A 48 -9.58 -3.73 -0.53
C ASN A 48 -8.39 -4.45 -1.17
N THR A 49 -7.92 -5.52 -0.51
CA THR A 49 -6.78 -6.32 -0.94
C THR A 49 -7.22 -7.60 -1.64
N TYR A 50 -6.24 -8.32 -2.16
CA TYR A 50 -6.37 -9.68 -2.68
C TYR A 50 -5.18 -10.53 -2.21
N PRO A 51 -5.25 -11.87 -2.20
CA PRO A 51 -4.14 -12.72 -1.81
C PRO A 51 -3.04 -12.68 -2.87
N ALA A 52 -2.16 -11.69 -2.76
CA ALA A 52 -1.07 -11.46 -3.70
C ALA A 52 0.05 -12.49 -3.49
N VAL A 53 0.29 -13.32 -4.50
CA VAL A 53 1.39 -14.28 -4.54
C VAL A 53 2.48 -13.70 -5.43
N SER A 54 3.62 -13.33 -4.84
CA SER A 54 4.72 -12.66 -5.54
C SER A 54 6.03 -12.88 -4.79
N VAL A 55 7.11 -12.30 -5.28
CA VAL A 55 8.32 -12.00 -4.49
C VAL A 55 8.28 -10.51 -4.10
N PRO A 56 9.07 -10.06 -3.10
CA PRO A 56 9.08 -8.65 -2.69
C PRO A 56 9.32 -7.71 -3.88
N HIS A 57 8.40 -6.74 -4.06
CA HIS A 57 8.40 -5.79 -5.19
C HIS A 57 8.48 -6.47 -6.59
N GLY A 58 8.03 -7.72 -6.73
CA GLY A 58 8.03 -8.43 -8.01
C GLY A 58 7.23 -7.69 -9.08
N MET A 59 7.65 -7.79 -10.36
CA MET A 59 6.92 -7.18 -11.47
C MET A 59 5.50 -7.74 -11.57
N ASN A 60 5.37 -9.06 -11.40
CA ASN A 60 4.10 -9.77 -11.50
C ASN A 60 3.60 -10.21 -10.13
N LEU A 61 2.33 -9.91 -9.87
CA LEU A 61 1.59 -10.48 -8.77
C LEU A 61 0.59 -11.50 -9.32
N TRP A 62 0.29 -12.53 -8.55
CA TRP A 62 -0.66 -13.55 -8.92
C TRP A 62 -1.75 -13.66 -7.86
N THR A 63 -2.98 -13.94 -8.29
CA THR A 63 -4.12 -14.09 -7.37
C THR A 63 -5.15 -15.05 -7.93
N PRO A 64 -5.88 -15.83 -7.10
CA PRO A 64 -7.11 -16.45 -7.55
C PRO A 64 -8.12 -15.36 -7.96
N GLN A 65 -8.88 -15.64 -9.00
CA GLN A 65 -9.89 -14.73 -9.52
C GLN A 65 -11.29 -15.22 -9.14
N THR A 66 -11.98 -14.49 -8.25
CA THR A 66 -13.38 -14.77 -7.92
C THR A 66 -14.34 -13.81 -8.64
N GLY A 67 -13.92 -12.56 -8.86
CA GLY A 67 -14.64 -11.57 -9.66
C GLY A 67 -14.56 -11.84 -11.17
N LYS A 68 -15.47 -11.26 -11.93
CA LYS A 68 -15.43 -11.30 -13.41
C LYS A 68 -14.35 -10.38 -13.98
N ASN A 69 -13.99 -10.63 -15.24
CA ASN A 69 -13.05 -9.77 -15.96
C ASN A 69 -13.49 -8.30 -15.92
N GLY A 70 -12.55 -7.42 -15.54
CA GLY A 70 -12.79 -5.99 -15.42
C GLY A 70 -13.39 -5.55 -14.09
N ASN A 71 -13.72 -6.46 -13.18
CA ASN A 71 -14.11 -6.12 -11.82
C ASN A 71 -12.86 -5.78 -11.01
N GLY A 72 -12.83 -4.60 -10.35
CA GLY A 72 -11.73 -4.20 -9.46
C GLY A 72 -11.60 -5.12 -8.23
N TRP A 73 -12.71 -5.65 -7.70
CA TRP A 73 -12.72 -6.68 -6.65
C TRP A 73 -12.45 -8.05 -7.28
N GLN A 74 -11.21 -8.26 -7.71
CA GLN A 74 -10.79 -9.47 -8.43
C GLN A 74 -10.80 -10.74 -7.58
N TYR A 75 -10.68 -10.58 -6.25
CA TYR A 75 -10.89 -11.63 -5.26
C TYR A 75 -11.63 -11.03 -4.04
N THR A 76 -12.68 -11.72 -3.58
CA THR A 76 -13.33 -11.43 -2.31
C THR A 76 -13.47 -12.71 -1.50
N TYR A 77 -13.24 -12.62 -0.19
CA TYR A 77 -13.22 -13.79 0.70
C TYR A 77 -14.56 -14.50 0.81
N ASP A 78 -15.66 -13.76 0.68
CA ASP A 78 -17.03 -14.30 0.75
C ASP A 78 -17.50 -14.99 -0.55
N ALA A 79 -16.67 -14.97 -1.60
CA ALA A 79 -16.99 -15.66 -2.85
C ALA A 79 -16.76 -17.17 -2.74
N ASP A 80 -17.57 -17.93 -3.44
CA ASP A 80 -17.61 -19.39 -3.41
C ASP A 80 -17.08 -20.07 -4.68
N LYS A 81 -16.72 -19.29 -5.73
CA LYS A 81 -16.21 -19.80 -7.00
C LYS A 81 -14.94 -19.07 -7.46
N ILE A 82 -14.01 -19.84 -7.98
CA ILE A 82 -12.81 -19.35 -8.68
C ILE A 82 -13.01 -19.50 -10.18
N ARG A 83 -12.68 -18.45 -10.94
CA ARG A 83 -12.79 -18.34 -12.42
C ARG A 83 -11.45 -18.51 -13.14
N GLY A 84 -10.35 -18.44 -12.39
CA GLY A 84 -8.99 -18.57 -12.88
C GLY A 84 -7.95 -18.22 -11.83
N ILE A 85 -6.70 -18.43 -12.13
CA ILE A 85 -5.55 -17.86 -11.43
C ILE A 85 -4.99 -16.78 -12.36
N LYS A 86 -4.98 -15.55 -11.90
CA LYS A 86 -4.75 -14.34 -12.70
C LYS A 86 -3.38 -13.76 -12.40
N GLN A 87 -2.61 -13.40 -13.43
CA GLN A 87 -1.54 -12.42 -13.30
C GLN A 87 -2.15 -11.04 -13.21
N THR A 88 -1.70 -10.22 -12.27
CA THR A 88 -2.26 -8.91 -11.98
C THR A 88 -1.17 -7.90 -11.65
N HIS A 89 -1.46 -6.62 -11.90
CA HIS A 89 -0.64 -5.47 -11.53
C HIS A 89 -1.48 -4.44 -10.76
N GLN A 90 -2.66 -4.85 -10.30
CA GLN A 90 -3.64 -3.98 -9.69
C GLN A 90 -3.16 -3.47 -8.32
N PRO A 91 -3.00 -2.16 -8.12
CA PRO A 91 -2.65 -1.59 -6.82
C PRO A 91 -3.85 -1.44 -5.87
N SER A 92 -5.03 -1.15 -6.42
CA SER A 92 -6.29 -1.08 -5.68
C SER A 92 -7.48 -1.36 -6.62
N PRO A 93 -8.67 -1.76 -6.10
CA PRO A 93 -9.84 -1.98 -6.94
C PRO A 93 -10.32 -0.71 -7.66
N TRP A 94 -10.10 0.46 -7.10
CA TRP A 94 -10.46 1.76 -7.69
C TRP A 94 -9.61 2.11 -8.91
N MET A 95 -8.32 1.78 -8.86
CA MET A 95 -7.39 1.93 -9.99
C MET A 95 -7.61 0.85 -11.03
N ASN A 96 -8.07 -0.32 -10.59
CA ASN A 96 -8.21 -1.51 -11.41
C ASN A 96 -6.86 -1.94 -12.02
N ASP A 97 -6.86 -2.74 -13.08
CA ASP A 97 -5.73 -3.56 -13.51
C ASP A 97 -5.27 -3.23 -14.94
N TYR A 98 -4.09 -3.71 -15.30
CA TYR A 98 -3.51 -3.59 -16.64
C TYR A 98 -2.62 -4.78 -17.00
N GLY A 99 -2.58 -5.13 -18.28
CA GLY A 99 -1.71 -6.18 -18.81
C GLY A 99 -1.95 -7.58 -18.23
N MET A 100 -3.15 -7.85 -17.72
CA MET A 100 -3.48 -9.10 -17.06
C MET A 100 -3.84 -10.21 -18.05
N PHE A 101 -3.69 -11.44 -17.61
CA PHE A 101 -4.24 -12.67 -18.20
C PHE A 101 -4.51 -13.70 -17.10
N SER A 102 -5.33 -14.72 -17.38
CA SER A 102 -5.63 -15.76 -16.40
C SER A 102 -5.55 -17.17 -16.99
N ILE A 103 -5.33 -18.15 -16.12
CA ILE A 103 -5.27 -19.58 -16.44
C ILE A 103 -6.25 -20.32 -15.53
N MET A 104 -7.13 -21.16 -16.12
CA MET A 104 -8.09 -21.97 -15.39
C MET A 104 -8.02 -23.42 -15.83
N PRO A 105 -7.62 -24.38 -14.96
CA PRO A 105 -7.72 -25.79 -15.28
C PRO A 105 -9.16 -26.28 -15.18
N ILE A 106 -9.59 -27.10 -16.13
CA ILE A 106 -10.93 -27.69 -16.19
C ILE A 106 -10.86 -29.14 -16.66
N THR A 107 -11.94 -29.88 -16.46
CA THR A 107 -12.11 -31.26 -16.98
C THR A 107 -13.44 -31.43 -17.68
N GLY A 108 -13.55 -32.48 -18.48
CA GLY A 108 -14.75 -32.80 -19.23
C GLY A 108 -14.97 -31.91 -20.46
N LYS A 109 -16.19 -31.40 -20.68
CA LYS A 109 -16.50 -30.57 -21.83
C LYS A 109 -15.60 -29.33 -21.91
N MET A 110 -15.02 -29.11 -23.08
CA MET A 110 -14.26 -27.90 -23.39
C MET A 110 -15.15 -26.66 -23.26
N ARG A 111 -14.69 -25.66 -22.46
CA ARG A 111 -15.40 -24.40 -22.20
C ARG A 111 -14.40 -23.29 -21.91
N PHE A 112 -14.74 -22.04 -22.21
CA PHE A 112 -13.88 -20.88 -21.94
C PHE A 112 -14.59 -19.74 -21.22
N ASN A 113 -15.93 -19.69 -21.28
CA ASN A 113 -16.71 -18.64 -20.62
C ASN A 113 -16.43 -18.62 -19.12
N GLU A 114 -16.29 -17.42 -18.52
CA GLU A 114 -15.94 -17.24 -17.13
C GLU A 114 -16.88 -17.93 -16.13
N ASP A 115 -18.20 -17.86 -16.39
CA ASP A 115 -19.20 -18.47 -15.51
C ASP A 115 -19.25 -19.99 -15.68
N GLU A 116 -19.05 -20.50 -16.94
CA GLU A 116 -19.08 -21.93 -17.25
C GLU A 116 -17.83 -22.66 -16.77
N ARG A 117 -16.64 -21.98 -16.80
CA ARG A 117 -15.38 -22.57 -16.33
C ARG A 117 -15.18 -22.45 -14.83
N ALA A 118 -15.95 -21.56 -14.16
CA ALA A 118 -15.84 -21.32 -12.73
C ALA A 118 -16.07 -22.61 -11.93
N SER A 119 -15.33 -22.75 -10.83
CA SER A 119 -15.43 -23.91 -9.95
C SER A 119 -15.65 -23.49 -8.51
N TRP A 120 -16.51 -24.23 -7.83
CA TRP A 120 -16.63 -24.17 -6.38
C TRP A 120 -15.29 -24.49 -5.71
N PHE A 121 -14.99 -23.79 -4.62
CA PHE A 121 -13.85 -24.07 -3.75
C PHE A 121 -14.22 -23.89 -2.28
N SER A 122 -13.33 -24.27 -1.40
CA SER A 122 -13.48 -24.08 0.04
C SER A 122 -12.19 -23.52 0.61
N HIS A 123 -12.29 -22.51 1.47
CA HIS A 123 -11.14 -22.00 2.24
C HIS A 123 -10.43 -23.07 3.10
N LYS A 124 -11.11 -24.18 3.42
CA LYS A 124 -10.47 -25.34 4.09
C LYS A 124 -9.46 -26.08 3.20
N SER A 125 -9.61 -25.93 1.89
CA SER A 125 -8.69 -26.50 0.87
C SER A 125 -7.87 -25.43 0.15
N GLU A 126 -7.96 -24.20 0.60
CA GLU A 126 -7.17 -23.07 0.10
C GLU A 126 -5.94 -22.86 0.97
N VAL A 127 -4.78 -22.79 0.36
CA VAL A 127 -3.53 -22.39 1.02
C VAL A 127 -3.03 -21.14 0.35
N SER A 128 -2.96 -20.06 1.12
CA SER A 128 -2.46 -18.76 0.65
C SER A 128 -1.24 -18.37 1.49
N LYS A 129 -0.10 -18.25 0.82
CA LYS A 129 1.18 -17.77 1.35
C LYS A 129 1.76 -16.73 0.40
N PRO A 130 2.64 -15.82 0.84
CA PRO A 130 3.23 -14.82 -0.06
C PRO A 130 3.92 -15.42 -1.29
N TYR A 131 4.47 -16.61 -1.14
CA TYR A 131 5.30 -17.34 -2.11
C TYR A 131 4.62 -18.55 -2.74
N TYR A 132 3.38 -18.88 -2.32
CA TYR A 132 2.68 -20.09 -2.75
C TYR A 132 1.17 -19.95 -2.62
N TYR A 133 0.46 -20.41 -3.63
CA TYR A 133 -0.99 -20.57 -3.60
C TYR A 133 -1.38 -21.97 -4.00
N SER A 134 -2.39 -22.55 -3.35
CA SER A 134 -2.98 -23.82 -3.72
C SER A 134 -4.47 -23.84 -3.43
N VAL A 135 -5.25 -24.43 -4.34
CA VAL A 135 -6.70 -24.60 -4.17
C VAL A 135 -7.19 -25.86 -4.88
N TYR A 136 -8.17 -26.52 -4.26
CA TYR A 136 -8.92 -27.60 -4.91
C TYR A 136 -10.18 -27.04 -5.57
N LEU A 137 -10.29 -27.27 -6.88
CA LEU A 137 -11.39 -26.85 -7.75
C LEU A 137 -12.40 -28.01 -7.88
N ALA A 138 -13.48 -27.94 -7.11
CA ALA A 138 -14.38 -29.06 -6.87
C ALA A 138 -15.12 -29.53 -8.14
N ASP A 139 -15.59 -28.59 -9.00
CA ASP A 139 -16.33 -28.96 -10.23
C ASP A 139 -15.44 -29.64 -11.27
N HIS A 140 -14.13 -29.46 -11.17
CA HIS A 140 -13.16 -30.02 -12.12
C HIS A 140 -12.31 -31.15 -11.51
N ASN A 141 -12.42 -31.36 -10.18
CA ASN A 141 -11.60 -32.33 -9.46
C ASN A 141 -10.09 -32.11 -9.72
N VAL A 142 -9.65 -30.86 -9.72
CA VAL A 142 -8.27 -30.44 -10.00
C VAL A 142 -7.72 -29.67 -8.80
N THR A 143 -6.49 -29.98 -8.39
CA THR A 143 -5.73 -29.10 -7.50
C THR A 143 -4.80 -28.23 -8.33
N ALA A 144 -4.94 -26.91 -8.20
CA ALA A 144 -4.06 -25.94 -8.83
C ALA A 144 -3.11 -25.35 -7.77
N GLU A 145 -1.82 -25.35 -8.09
CA GLU A 145 -0.75 -24.80 -7.26
C GLU A 145 0.03 -23.75 -8.08
N LEU A 146 0.53 -22.70 -7.43
CA LEU A 146 1.33 -21.65 -8.06
C LEU A 146 2.47 -21.21 -7.13
N THR A 147 3.64 -20.94 -7.72
CA THR A 147 4.78 -20.29 -7.06
C THR A 147 5.43 -19.27 -8.01
N PRO A 148 5.73 -18.03 -7.53
CA PRO A 148 6.18 -16.92 -8.37
C PRO A 148 7.70 -16.75 -8.38
N THR A 149 8.17 -15.98 -9.36
CA THR A 149 9.43 -15.22 -9.35
C THR A 149 9.13 -13.73 -9.61
N GLU A 150 10.13 -12.91 -9.96
CA GLU A 150 9.87 -11.47 -10.24
C GLU A 150 8.99 -11.27 -11.49
N ARG A 151 9.27 -12.01 -12.59
CA ARG A 151 8.62 -11.85 -13.90
C ARG A 151 8.05 -13.14 -14.45
N ALA A 152 8.20 -14.24 -13.70
CA ALA A 152 7.73 -15.55 -14.10
C ALA A 152 6.99 -16.26 -12.96
N ALA A 153 6.43 -17.43 -13.25
CA ALA A 153 5.81 -18.31 -12.27
C ALA A 153 5.83 -19.77 -12.77
N GLN A 154 5.74 -20.71 -11.85
CA GLN A 154 5.36 -22.08 -12.15
C GLN A 154 3.98 -22.38 -11.59
N MET A 155 3.16 -23.07 -12.40
CA MET A 155 1.93 -23.71 -11.92
C MET A 155 2.07 -25.21 -12.00
N ARG A 156 1.45 -25.91 -11.04
CA ARG A 156 1.36 -27.37 -11.01
C ARG A 156 -0.12 -27.76 -10.89
N LEU A 157 -0.64 -28.43 -11.89
CA LEU A 157 -2.03 -28.81 -12.00
C LEU A 157 -2.14 -30.33 -11.80
N THR A 158 -2.81 -30.76 -10.73
CA THR A 158 -3.01 -32.18 -10.44
C THR A 158 -4.41 -32.59 -10.86
N TYR A 159 -4.48 -33.46 -11.86
CA TYR A 159 -5.72 -33.87 -12.53
C TYR A 159 -6.26 -35.24 -12.05
N PRO A 160 -7.57 -35.49 -12.24
CA PRO A 160 -8.13 -36.83 -12.13
C PRO A 160 -7.75 -37.74 -13.32
N ASP A 161 -8.22 -38.97 -13.32
CA ASP A 161 -8.23 -39.84 -14.52
C ASP A 161 -9.28 -39.28 -15.48
N SER A 162 -8.85 -38.79 -16.65
CA SER A 162 -9.72 -38.15 -17.63
C SER A 162 -9.08 -38.13 -19.01
N GLU A 163 -9.88 -38.46 -20.06
CA GLU A 163 -9.50 -38.25 -21.46
C GLU A 163 -9.56 -36.74 -21.84
N ASP A 164 -10.25 -35.93 -21.05
CA ASP A 164 -10.58 -34.53 -21.34
C ASP A 164 -10.16 -33.64 -20.17
N SER A 165 -8.85 -33.52 -19.96
CA SER A 165 -8.24 -32.57 -19.04
C SER A 165 -7.72 -31.38 -19.83
N TRP A 166 -8.04 -30.15 -19.37
CA TRP A 166 -7.73 -28.93 -20.09
C TRP A 166 -7.21 -27.84 -19.17
N PHE A 167 -6.55 -26.83 -19.72
CA PHE A 167 -6.48 -25.51 -19.12
C PHE A 167 -6.88 -24.43 -20.13
N VAL A 168 -7.59 -23.46 -19.64
CA VAL A 168 -8.06 -22.29 -20.40
C VAL A 168 -7.12 -21.13 -20.15
N ILE A 169 -6.68 -20.47 -21.22
CA ILE A 169 -5.95 -19.20 -21.14
C ILE A 169 -6.90 -18.11 -21.62
N ASP A 170 -7.06 -17.09 -20.80
CA ASP A 170 -7.87 -15.91 -21.09
C ASP A 170 -6.95 -14.68 -21.10
N ALA A 171 -6.76 -14.09 -22.28
CA ALA A 171 -5.89 -12.93 -22.46
C ALA A 171 -6.62 -11.58 -22.28
N PHE A 172 -7.85 -11.62 -21.80
CA PHE A 172 -8.73 -10.49 -21.50
C PHE A 172 -9.17 -9.65 -22.71
N ASP A 173 -10.15 -8.83 -22.48
CA ASP A 173 -10.74 -7.91 -23.45
C ASP A 173 -9.92 -6.61 -23.64
N LYS A 174 -10.39 -5.74 -24.51
CA LYS A 174 -9.77 -4.48 -24.97
C LYS A 174 -8.48 -4.66 -25.79
N GLY A 175 -8.33 -5.82 -26.37
CA GLY A 175 -7.25 -6.16 -27.29
C GLY A 175 -6.33 -7.26 -26.75
N SER A 176 -6.32 -8.38 -27.43
CA SER A 176 -5.47 -9.52 -27.07
C SER A 176 -5.12 -10.39 -28.29
N SER A 177 -4.11 -11.22 -28.10
CA SER A 177 -3.67 -12.20 -29.10
C SER A 177 -3.22 -13.48 -28.42
N ILE A 178 -3.46 -14.61 -29.09
CA ILE A 178 -3.00 -15.93 -28.66
C ILE A 178 -2.46 -16.67 -29.90
N LYS A 179 -1.34 -17.38 -29.68
CA LYS A 179 -0.78 -18.34 -30.64
C LYS A 179 -0.38 -19.62 -29.92
N ILE A 180 -0.89 -20.74 -30.42
CA ILE A 180 -0.57 -22.10 -29.97
C ILE A 180 0.52 -22.68 -30.87
N ILE A 181 1.59 -23.22 -30.29
CA ILE A 181 2.72 -23.83 -31.00
C ILE A 181 2.86 -25.28 -30.50
N PRO A 182 2.08 -26.23 -31.05
CA PRO A 182 2.01 -27.60 -30.52
C PRO A 182 3.36 -28.34 -30.57
N SER A 183 4.17 -28.10 -31.60
CA SER A 183 5.49 -28.73 -31.76
C SER A 183 6.48 -28.37 -30.67
N GLU A 184 6.25 -27.26 -29.91
CA GLU A 184 7.10 -26.78 -28.83
C GLU A 184 6.43 -26.92 -27.45
N ASN A 185 5.20 -27.46 -27.38
CA ASN A 185 4.38 -27.48 -26.17
C ASN A 185 4.23 -26.05 -25.56
N LYS A 186 4.03 -25.06 -26.41
CA LYS A 186 4.17 -23.64 -26.12
C LYS A 186 2.93 -22.86 -26.55
N ILE A 187 2.55 -21.89 -25.75
CA ILE A 187 1.54 -20.89 -26.06
C ILE A 187 2.16 -19.52 -25.80
N VAL A 188 1.97 -18.59 -26.74
CA VAL A 188 2.37 -17.20 -26.60
C VAL A 188 1.19 -16.29 -26.85
N GLY A 189 1.23 -15.09 -26.30
CA GLY A 189 0.20 -14.11 -26.52
C GLY A 189 0.55 -12.75 -25.93
N TYR A 190 -0.43 -11.85 -25.98
CA TYR A 190 -0.34 -10.57 -25.27
C TYR A 190 -1.73 -10.07 -24.89
N SER A 191 -1.76 -9.21 -23.86
CA SER A 191 -2.90 -8.39 -23.48
C SER A 191 -2.53 -6.91 -23.61
N THR A 192 -3.44 -6.11 -24.20
CA THR A 192 -3.32 -4.64 -24.24
C THR A 192 -4.23 -3.97 -23.22
N ARG A 193 -4.89 -4.77 -22.36
CA ARG A 193 -5.84 -4.25 -21.38
C ARG A 193 -5.21 -3.22 -20.48
N TYR A 194 -5.81 -2.04 -20.48
CA TYR A 194 -5.54 -0.98 -19.50
C TYR A 194 -6.89 -0.42 -19.06
N SER A 195 -7.21 -0.53 -17.78
CA SER A 195 -8.56 -0.22 -17.28
C SER A 195 -8.90 1.27 -17.35
N ARG A 196 -7.90 2.15 -17.31
CA ARG A 196 -8.05 3.61 -17.34
C ARG A 196 -7.92 4.24 -18.73
N GLY A 197 -7.97 3.48 -19.81
CA GLY A 197 -7.93 4.02 -21.18
C GLY A 197 -7.05 3.24 -22.14
N LYS A 198 -6.18 3.94 -22.85
CA LYS A 198 -5.22 3.35 -23.81
C LYS A 198 -3.85 3.98 -23.62
N LEU A 199 -2.82 3.17 -23.72
CA LEU A 199 -1.43 3.60 -23.74
C LEU A 199 -0.79 3.25 -25.08
N THR A 200 0.13 4.09 -25.53
CA THR A 200 0.80 3.90 -26.83
C THR A 200 1.69 2.66 -26.79
N ASN A 201 1.49 1.75 -27.76
CA ASN A 201 2.25 0.50 -27.90
C ASN A 201 2.25 -0.42 -26.66
N PHE A 202 1.30 -0.25 -25.74
CA PHE A 202 1.22 -1.04 -24.53
C PHE A 202 0.80 -2.48 -24.82
N LYS A 203 1.61 -3.42 -24.36
CA LYS A 203 1.32 -4.86 -24.36
C LYS A 203 2.02 -5.51 -23.17
N ASN A 204 1.32 -6.41 -22.50
CA ASN A 204 1.96 -7.41 -21.67
C ASN A 204 2.02 -8.71 -22.46
N TYR A 205 3.20 -9.04 -22.97
CA TYR A 205 3.47 -10.28 -23.67
C TYR A 205 3.64 -11.41 -22.67
N PHE A 206 3.18 -12.61 -23.00
CA PHE A 206 3.39 -13.78 -22.15
C PHE A 206 3.77 -15.01 -22.97
N VAL A 207 4.50 -15.90 -22.31
CA VAL A 207 4.87 -17.21 -22.80
C VAL A 207 4.54 -18.27 -21.76
N ILE A 208 3.95 -19.38 -22.20
CA ILE A 208 3.56 -20.52 -21.36
C ILE A 208 4.09 -21.79 -22.01
N TYR A 209 4.89 -22.56 -21.29
CA TYR A 209 5.30 -23.90 -21.65
C TYR A 209 4.62 -24.94 -20.75
N THR A 210 4.30 -26.08 -21.31
CA THR A 210 3.83 -27.23 -20.55
C THR A 210 4.82 -28.40 -20.67
N ASP A 211 5.06 -29.13 -19.59
CA ASP A 211 5.92 -30.31 -19.57
C ASP A 211 5.25 -31.54 -20.21
N LYS A 212 3.92 -31.53 -20.35
CA LYS A 212 3.14 -32.56 -21.02
C LYS A 212 2.70 -32.05 -22.41
N PRO A 213 2.97 -32.84 -23.50
CA PRO A 213 2.45 -32.50 -24.82
C PRO A 213 0.92 -32.45 -24.84
N PHE A 214 0.37 -31.35 -25.35
CA PHE A 214 -1.05 -31.26 -25.56
C PHE A 214 -1.42 -31.78 -26.97
N THR A 215 -2.50 -32.55 -27.02
CA THR A 215 -2.97 -33.22 -28.26
C THR A 215 -4.30 -32.67 -28.76
N LYS A 216 -4.94 -31.89 -27.91
CA LYS A 216 -6.23 -31.26 -28.20
C LYS A 216 -6.09 -29.76 -27.94
N TYR A 217 -6.60 -28.91 -28.81
CA TYR A 217 -6.55 -27.46 -28.63
C TYR A 217 -7.59 -26.74 -29.47
N SER A 218 -7.98 -25.56 -29.03
CA SER A 218 -8.79 -24.60 -29.81
C SER A 218 -8.48 -23.18 -29.33
N THR A 219 -8.49 -22.25 -30.24
CA THR A 219 -8.58 -20.84 -29.91
C THR A 219 -10.04 -20.40 -29.80
N TRP A 220 -10.27 -19.28 -29.12
CA TRP A 220 -11.59 -18.66 -29.07
C TRP A 220 -11.47 -17.13 -29.17
N LYS A 221 -12.51 -16.51 -29.72
CA LYS A 221 -12.61 -15.07 -29.87
C LYS A 221 -13.99 -14.61 -29.44
N ASP A 222 -14.04 -13.62 -28.57
CA ASP A 222 -15.26 -13.05 -28.00
C ASP A 222 -16.15 -14.13 -27.34
N LYS A 223 -17.12 -14.67 -28.04
CA LYS A 223 -18.06 -15.68 -27.53
C LYS A 223 -17.97 -17.05 -28.20
N ASP A 224 -17.08 -17.22 -29.18
CA ASP A 224 -17.06 -18.38 -30.04
C ASP A 224 -15.70 -19.07 -30.11
N PHE A 225 -15.70 -20.39 -30.14
CA PHE A 225 -14.52 -21.16 -30.55
C PHE A 225 -14.22 -20.93 -32.04
N VAL A 226 -12.92 -20.76 -32.34
CA VAL A 226 -12.46 -20.62 -33.72
C VAL A 226 -11.77 -21.92 -34.14
N LYS A 227 -12.50 -22.69 -34.97
CA LYS A 227 -12.05 -24.02 -35.41
C LYS A 227 -10.77 -23.90 -36.23
N ASP A 228 -9.83 -24.84 -35.99
CA ASP A 228 -8.59 -25.02 -36.75
C ASP A 228 -7.64 -23.79 -36.78
N ALA A 229 -7.86 -22.79 -35.95
CA ALA A 229 -6.99 -21.64 -35.84
C ALA A 229 -5.97 -21.82 -34.69
N LEU A 230 -4.67 -21.76 -35.03
CA LEU A 230 -3.58 -21.79 -34.09
C LEU A 230 -3.18 -20.40 -33.61
N GLU A 231 -3.59 -19.36 -34.31
CA GLU A 231 -3.29 -17.97 -33.96
C GLU A 231 -4.53 -17.11 -34.18
N ILE A 232 -4.80 -16.24 -33.21
CA ILE A 232 -5.95 -15.33 -33.27
C ILE A 232 -5.62 -14.00 -32.56
N THR A 233 -6.18 -12.93 -33.09
CA THR A 233 -6.11 -11.59 -32.55
C THR A 233 -7.49 -10.93 -32.59
N GLY A 234 -7.87 -10.22 -31.54
CA GLY A 234 -9.17 -9.56 -31.48
C GLY A 234 -9.35 -8.74 -30.24
N ASP A 235 -10.58 -8.36 -29.95
CA ASP A 235 -10.88 -7.62 -28.73
C ASP A 235 -10.68 -8.51 -27.48
N HIS A 236 -11.21 -9.73 -27.50
CA HIS A 236 -11.08 -10.69 -26.43
C HIS A 236 -10.74 -12.08 -27.00
N CYS A 237 -9.53 -12.54 -26.75
CA CYS A 237 -9.03 -13.81 -27.26
C CYS A 237 -8.51 -14.72 -26.16
N GLY A 238 -8.49 -16.00 -26.47
CA GLY A 238 -7.88 -16.99 -25.59
C GLY A 238 -7.70 -18.34 -26.27
N ALA A 239 -7.26 -19.32 -25.48
CA ALA A 239 -7.04 -20.68 -25.91
C ALA A 239 -7.52 -21.68 -24.87
N VAL A 240 -7.89 -22.88 -25.33
CA VAL A 240 -8.09 -24.07 -24.53
C VAL A 240 -7.16 -25.15 -25.06
N VAL A 241 -6.29 -25.69 -24.21
CA VAL A 241 -5.38 -26.77 -24.60
C VAL A 241 -5.57 -27.97 -23.65
N GLY A 242 -5.44 -29.18 -24.19
CA GLY A 242 -5.84 -30.35 -23.44
C GLY A 242 -5.05 -31.63 -23.77
N PHE A 243 -5.19 -32.59 -22.86
CA PHE A 243 -4.52 -33.88 -22.87
C PHE A 243 -5.33 -34.90 -22.09
N ALA A 244 -5.01 -36.20 -22.27
CA ALA A 244 -5.48 -37.24 -21.37
C ALA A 244 -4.60 -37.31 -20.13
N THR A 245 -5.18 -37.55 -18.95
CA THR A 245 -4.45 -37.67 -17.69
C THR A 245 -4.87 -38.91 -16.92
N LYS A 246 -3.96 -39.42 -16.08
CA LYS A 246 -4.23 -40.44 -15.06
C LYS A 246 -4.51 -39.76 -13.72
N LYS A 247 -5.17 -40.52 -12.81
CA LYS A 247 -5.47 -40.04 -11.45
C LYS A 247 -4.21 -39.57 -10.73
N GLY A 248 -4.20 -38.31 -10.31
CA GLY A 248 -3.09 -37.69 -9.59
C GLY A 248 -1.91 -37.27 -10.48
N GLU A 249 -2.09 -37.33 -11.82
CA GLU A 249 -1.06 -36.86 -12.74
C GLU A 249 -0.90 -35.35 -12.65
N LYS A 250 0.35 -34.91 -12.57
CA LYS A 250 0.74 -33.50 -12.46
C LYS A 250 1.18 -32.98 -13.82
N VAL A 251 0.62 -31.86 -14.23
CA VAL A 251 1.04 -31.08 -15.41
C VAL A 251 1.61 -29.78 -14.93
N ASN A 252 2.86 -29.50 -15.28
CA ASN A 252 3.54 -28.27 -14.87
C ASN A 252 3.55 -27.27 -16.01
N LEU A 253 3.17 -26.02 -15.68
CA LEU A 253 3.25 -24.88 -16.57
C LEU A 253 4.40 -23.97 -16.11
N ARG A 254 5.17 -23.47 -17.03
CA ARG A 254 6.23 -22.48 -16.85
C ARG A 254 5.81 -21.22 -17.59
N ILE A 255 5.68 -20.11 -16.89
CA ILE A 255 5.00 -18.92 -17.37
C ILE A 255 5.94 -17.74 -17.13
N ALA A 256 6.08 -16.85 -18.12
CA ALA A 256 6.73 -15.56 -17.92
C ALA A 256 6.05 -14.49 -18.76
N SER A 257 6.24 -13.24 -18.37
CA SER A 257 5.73 -12.10 -19.11
C SER A 257 6.75 -10.98 -19.28
N SER A 258 6.43 -10.04 -20.17
CA SER A 258 7.23 -8.85 -20.47
C SER A 258 6.35 -7.74 -21.00
N PHE A 259 6.63 -6.51 -20.60
CA PHE A 259 6.04 -5.32 -21.22
C PHE A 259 6.78 -4.84 -22.47
N ILE A 260 7.87 -5.53 -22.87
CA ILE A 260 8.76 -5.16 -23.96
C ILE A 260 8.51 -5.98 -25.22
N SER A 261 8.65 -7.31 -25.13
CA SER A 261 8.45 -8.21 -26.28
C SER A 261 8.28 -9.67 -25.86
N LEU A 262 7.90 -10.54 -26.83
CA LEU A 262 7.88 -11.99 -26.62
C LEU A 262 9.28 -12.56 -26.34
N GLU A 263 10.31 -12.07 -27.04
CA GLU A 263 11.71 -12.48 -26.86
C GLU A 263 12.18 -12.13 -25.45
N GLN A 264 11.77 -10.98 -24.93
CA GLN A 264 12.06 -10.59 -23.56
C GLN A 264 11.32 -11.46 -22.55
N ALA A 265 10.06 -11.83 -22.80
CA ALA A 265 9.32 -12.78 -21.95
C ALA A 265 10.03 -14.16 -21.89
N GLU A 266 10.52 -14.66 -23.04
CA GLU A 266 11.35 -15.87 -23.10
C GLU A 266 12.65 -15.73 -22.28
N LEU A 267 13.31 -14.59 -22.42
CA LEU A 267 14.53 -14.30 -21.67
C LEU A 267 14.28 -14.25 -20.16
N ASN A 268 13.18 -13.64 -19.72
CA ASN A 268 12.75 -13.62 -18.33
C ASN A 268 12.51 -15.05 -17.81
N LEU A 269 11.81 -15.89 -18.59
CA LEU A 269 11.59 -17.30 -18.25
C LEU A 269 12.89 -18.07 -18.07
N GLN A 270 13.82 -17.92 -19.01
CA GLN A 270 15.12 -18.62 -18.96
C GLN A 270 15.96 -18.17 -17.77
N ARG A 271 16.00 -16.88 -17.46
CA ARG A 271 16.78 -16.34 -16.36
C ARG A 271 16.22 -16.73 -14.99
N GLU A 272 14.91 -16.65 -14.84
CA GLU A 272 14.29 -16.78 -13.52
C GLU A 272 13.89 -18.20 -13.17
N LEU A 273 13.45 -18.98 -14.13
CA LEU A 273 13.11 -20.40 -13.93
C LEU A 273 14.22 -21.35 -14.37
N GLY A 274 14.96 -21.01 -15.47
CA GLY A 274 16.03 -21.87 -15.96
C GLY A 274 15.59 -23.33 -16.12
N LYS A 275 16.18 -24.25 -15.32
CA LYS A 275 15.81 -25.65 -15.22
C LYS A 275 15.17 -26.03 -13.88
N ASP A 276 14.80 -25.06 -13.08
CA ASP A 276 14.24 -25.29 -11.76
C ASP A 276 12.94 -26.11 -11.83
N SER A 277 12.82 -27.06 -10.92
CA SER A 277 11.54 -27.70 -10.63
C SER A 277 10.61 -26.74 -9.90
N PHE A 278 9.32 -27.07 -9.82
CA PHE A 278 8.34 -26.33 -9.03
C PHE A 278 8.82 -26.12 -7.58
N ASP A 279 9.30 -27.17 -6.94
CA ASP A 279 9.71 -27.12 -5.53
C ASP A 279 11.00 -26.30 -5.32
N GLN A 280 11.89 -26.25 -6.31
CA GLN A 280 13.08 -25.37 -6.27
C GLN A 280 12.66 -23.88 -6.41
N THR A 281 11.75 -23.55 -7.30
CA THR A 281 11.20 -22.19 -7.44
C THR A 281 10.45 -21.77 -6.17
N LEU A 282 9.62 -22.68 -5.62
CA LEU A 282 8.92 -22.46 -4.36
C LEU A 282 9.89 -22.09 -3.22
N ASN A 283 10.97 -22.87 -3.08
CA ASN A 283 11.95 -22.60 -2.03
C ASN A 283 12.67 -21.26 -2.24
N LYS A 284 13.01 -20.88 -3.48
CA LYS A 284 13.61 -19.57 -3.80
C LYS A 284 12.68 -18.42 -3.44
N ALA A 285 11.40 -18.52 -3.78
CA ALA A 285 10.40 -17.50 -3.46
C ALA A 285 10.19 -17.39 -1.93
N LYS A 286 10.15 -18.52 -1.22
CA LYS A 286 10.07 -18.54 0.24
C LYS A 286 11.27 -17.85 0.88
N LEU A 287 12.50 -18.15 0.44
CA LEU A 287 13.71 -17.53 0.95
C LEU A 287 13.78 -16.01 0.64
N ALA A 288 13.28 -15.58 -0.50
CA ALA A 288 13.22 -14.16 -0.84
C ALA A 288 12.34 -13.37 0.15
N TRP A 289 11.20 -13.93 0.57
CA TRP A 289 10.36 -13.34 1.62
C TRP A 289 11.01 -13.41 3.00
N ASN A 290 11.60 -14.54 3.35
CA ASN A 290 12.28 -14.72 4.63
C ASN A 290 13.38 -13.66 4.82
N ASP A 291 14.24 -13.43 3.79
CA ASP A 291 15.28 -12.40 3.81
C ASP A 291 14.74 -11.00 4.13
N LYS A 292 13.62 -10.61 3.50
CA LYS A 292 13.04 -9.29 3.71
C LYS A 292 12.33 -9.18 5.05
N LEU A 293 11.52 -10.16 5.42
CA LEU A 293 10.73 -10.12 6.65
C LEU A 293 11.61 -10.21 7.91
N LYS A 294 12.74 -10.92 7.87
CA LYS A 294 13.73 -10.98 8.96
C LYS A 294 14.44 -9.66 9.25
N ARG A 295 14.34 -8.68 8.39
CA ARG A 295 14.90 -7.36 8.71
C ARG A 295 14.21 -6.70 9.90
N VAL A 296 12.97 -7.10 10.21
CA VAL A 296 12.26 -6.64 11.41
C VAL A 296 11.78 -7.83 12.20
N GLU A 297 12.49 -8.15 13.25
CA GLU A 297 12.15 -9.24 14.18
C GLU A 297 11.34 -8.67 15.36
N VAL A 298 10.25 -9.32 15.73
CA VAL A 298 9.44 -8.97 16.90
C VAL A 298 9.19 -10.19 17.77
N ALA A 299 9.06 -9.98 19.10
CA ALA A 299 8.83 -11.03 20.09
C ALA A 299 8.11 -10.48 21.32
N GLY A 300 7.47 -11.36 22.09
CA GLY A 300 6.70 -10.94 23.25
C GLY A 300 5.39 -10.28 22.89
N GLY A 301 4.62 -10.94 22.04
CA GLY A 301 3.26 -10.60 21.64
C GLY A 301 2.41 -11.83 21.43
N THR A 302 1.11 -11.67 21.17
CA THR A 302 0.21 -12.77 20.85
C THR A 302 0.44 -13.28 19.42
N ILE A 303 0.01 -14.51 19.14
CA ILE A 303 0.10 -15.08 17.79
C ILE A 303 -0.65 -14.22 16.75
N ASP A 304 -1.77 -13.59 17.14
CA ASP A 304 -2.56 -12.73 16.26
C ASP A 304 -1.83 -11.40 15.97
N GLN A 305 -1.19 -10.81 16.99
CA GLN A 305 -0.33 -9.64 16.80
C GLN A 305 0.85 -9.97 15.87
N MET A 306 1.46 -11.14 16.01
CA MET A 306 2.56 -11.59 15.14
C MET A 306 2.08 -11.76 13.69
N ARG A 307 0.91 -12.40 13.49
CA ARG A 307 0.30 -12.57 12.15
C ARG A 307 -0.04 -11.24 11.52
N THR A 308 -0.69 -10.34 12.25
CA THR A 308 -1.01 -8.99 11.77
C THR A 308 0.27 -8.23 11.40
N PHE A 309 1.30 -8.29 12.25
CA PHE A 309 2.57 -7.59 12.00
C PHE A 309 3.26 -8.10 10.73
N TYR A 310 3.50 -9.40 10.61
CA TYR A 310 4.21 -9.93 9.44
C TYR A 310 3.37 -9.88 8.15
N SER A 311 2.04 -9.94 8.26
CA SER A 311 1.15 -9.72 7.11
C SER A 311 1.17 -8.26 6.64
N SER A 312 1.20 -7.30 7.56
CA SER A 312 1.38 -5.88 7.23
C SER A 312 2.76 -5.62 6.61
N LEU A 313 3.84 -6.22 7.17
CA LEU A 313 5.17 -6.08 6.60
C LEU A 313 5.28 -6.70 5.19
N TYR A 314 4.62 -7.83 4.96
CA TYR A 314 4.49 -8.42 3.62
C TYR A 314 3.74 -7.47 2.68
N ARG A 315 2.58 -6.93 3.10
CA ARG A 315 1.72 -6.11 2.25
C ARG A 315 2.44 -4.85 1.75
N MET A 316 3.18 -4.16 2.63
CA MET A 316 3.95 -2.99 2.24
C MET A 316 5.13 -3.28 1.29
N LEU A 317 5.56 -4.54 1.16
CA LEU A 317 6.62 -4.95 0.22
C LEU A 317 6.06 -5.52 -1.10
N CYS A 318 4.73 -5.54 -1.29
CA CYS A 318 4.11 -5.84 -2.57
C CYS A 318 4.16 -4.63 -3.52
N PHE A 319 4.08 -3.39 -2.99
CA PHE A 319 4.02 -2.15 -3.76
C PHE A 319 5.02 -1.11 -3.23
N PRO A 320 5.51 -0.18 -4.07
CA PRO A 320 5.43 -0.23 -5.55
C PRO A 320 6.09 -1.48 -6.10
N HIS A 321 5.57 -1.98 -7.21
CA HIS A 321 6.18 -3.14 -7.89
C HIS A 321 7.12 -2.68 -9.01
N LYS A 322 8.11 -3.51 -9.34
CA LYS A 322 9.05 -3.28 -10.44
C LYS A 322 8.31 -3.23 -11.78
N MET A 323 8.68 -2.29 -12.63
CA MET A 323 8.23 -2.17 -14.02
C MET A 323 9.40 -2.17 -14.98
N TYR A 324 10.53 -2.70 -14.56
CA TYR A 324 11.74 -2.83 -15.37
C TYR A 324 12.13 -4.29 -15.58
N GLU A 325 12.89 -4.51 -16.62
CA GLU A 325 13.36 -5.83 -17.04
C GLU A 325 14.87 -5.77 -17.28
N ILE A 326 15.49 -6.91 -17.53
CA ILE A 326 16.92 -7.00 -17.82
C ILE A 326 17.05 -7.54 -19.25
N ASP A 327 17.63 -6.77 -20.15
CA ASP A 327 17.80 -7.16 -21.56
C ASP A 327 18.87 -8.25 -21.75
N GLN A 328 19.01 -8.76 -22.97
CA GLN A 328 19.99 -9.81 -23.31
C GLN A 328 21.45 -9.43 -22.98
N ASN A 329 21.75 -8.14 -22.88
CA ASN A 329 23.09 -7.62 -22.55
C ASN A 329 23.28 -7.36 -21.05
N GLY A 330 22.27 -7.70 -20.20
CA GLY A 330 22.29 -7.46 -18.78
C GLY A 330 21.98 -6.01 -18.39
N LYS A 331 21.47 -5.19 -19.29
CA LYS A 331 21.07 -3.80 -19.02
C LYS A 331 19.64 -3.75 -18.47
N ILE A 332 19.43 -2.84 -17.55
CA ILE A 332 18.08 -2.52 -17.01
C ILE A 332 17.36 -1.66 -18.04
N VAL A 333 16.17 -2.09 -18.44
CA VAL A 333 15.31 -1.45 -19.44
C VAL A 333 13.86 -1.56 -19.01
N HIS A 334 12.99 -0.67 -19.51
CA HIS A 334 11.56 -0.73 -19.22
C HIS A 334 10.73 -0.24 -20.40
N TYR A 335 9.46 -0.63 -20.44
CA TYR A 335 8.46 0.00 -21.29
C TYR A 335 8.06 1.35 -20.66
N SER A 336 8.18 2.43 -21.42
CA SER A 336 7.73 3.75 -21.02
C SER A 336 6.27 3.97 -21.43
N PRO A 337 5.34 4.21 -20.50
CA PRO A 337 3.96 4.54 -20.85
C PRO A 337 3.81 5.95 -21.45
N TYR A 338 4.85 6.77 -21.36
CA TYR A 338 4.88 8.15 -21.86
C TYR A 338 5.36 8.21 -23.31
N SER A 339 6.50 7.59 -23.63
CA SER A 339 7.03 7.54 -24.99
C SER A 339 6.48 6.40 -25.85
N GLY A 340 5.91 5.36 -25.23
CA GLY A 340 5.47 4.12 -25.88
C GLY A 340 6.62 3.28 -26.42
N LYS A 341 7.85 3.47 -25.91
CA LYS A 341 9.08 2.79 -26.33
C LYS A 341 9.71 2.02 -25.17
N THR A 342 10.69 1.21 -25.49
CA THR A 342 11.62 0.63 -24.52
C THR A 342 12.72 1.66 -24.21
N GLU A 343 12.81 2.04 -22.93
CA GLU A 343 13.78 3.02 -22.43
C GLU A 343 14.75 2.35 -21.43
N ALA A 344 15.87 3.01 -21.16
CA ALA A 344 16.90 2.49 -20.25
C ALA A 344 16.63 2.91 -18.80
N GLY A 345 16.88 2.02 -17.85
CA GLY A 345 16.89 2.32 -16.42
C GLY A 345 15.71 1.73 -15.65
N TYR A 346 15.67 2.06 -14.36
CA TYR A 346 14.65 1.59 -13.42
C TYR A 346 13.30 2.26 -13.67
N ARG A 347 12.24 1.53 -13.36
CA ARG A 347 10.88 2.05 -13.27
C ARG A 347 10.07 1.22 -12.27
N PHE A 348 9.16 1.90 -11.55
CA PHE A 348 8.23 1.30 -10.60
C PHE A 348 6.81 1.84 -10.85
N ALA A 349 5.81 1.07 -10.45
CA ALA A 349 4.41 1.48 -10.56
C ALA A 349 3.56 0.88 -9.44
N GLY A 350 2.28 1.21 -9.41
CA GLY A 350 1.33 0.72 -8.43
C GLY A 350 1.43 1.47 -7.09
N THR A 351 1.53 2.80 -7.14
CA THR A 351 1.59 3.65 -5.94
C THR A 351 0.98 5.01 -6.17
N GLY A 352 0.31 5.54 -5.13
CA GLY A 352 -0.12 6.92 -5.00
C GLY A 352 0.65 7.61 -3.87
N PHE A 353 1.22 8.77 -4.14
CA PHE A 353 2.04 9.45 -3.14
C PHE A 353 1.21 10.15 -2.07
N TRP A 354 -0.02 10.58 -2.38
CA TRP A 354 -0.94 11.15 -1.39
C TRP A 354 -1.16 10.19 -0.20
N ASP A 355 -1.24 8.89 -0.48
CA ASP A 355 -1.33 7.84 0.53
C ASP A 355 0.03 7.58 1.18
N THR A 356 1.04 7.26 0.37
CA THR A 356 2.24 6.52 0.78
C THR A 356 3.39 7.39 1.30
N PHE A 357 3.36 8.73 1.11
CA PHE A 357 4.40 9.61 1.64
C PHE A 357 4.45 9.60 3.17
N ARG A 358 3.34 9.24 3.83
CA ARG A 358 3.13 9.37 5.28
C ARG A 358 3.87 8.31 6.09
N ALA A 359 3.87 7.04 5.64
CA ALA A 359 4.52 5.95 6.35
C ALA A 359 5.33 5.01 5.46
N LEU A 360 4.81 4.57 4.30
CA LEU A 360 5.50 3.58 3.47
C LEU A 360 6.90 4.06 3.06
N TYR A 361 7.03 5.21 2.40
CA TYR A 361 8.33 5.72 1.97
C TYR A 361 9.26 6.06 3.14
N PRO A 362 8.81 6.71 4.23
CA PRO A 362 9.63 6.86 5.44
C PRO A 362 10.15 5.54 6.02
N PHE A 363 9.36 4.46 5.96
CA PHE A 363 9.80 3.15 6.42
C PHE A 363 10.81 2.52 5.48
N LEU A 364 10.61 2.65 4.16
CA LEU A 364 11.60 2.20 3.17
C LEU A 364 12.93 2.95 3.35
N ASN A 365 12.92 4.24 3.65
CA ASN A 365 14.12 5.02 3.96
C ASN A 365 14.89 4.48 5.16
N LEU A 366 14.19 3.96 6.16
CA LEU A 366 14.81 3.42 7.38
C LEU A 366 15.34 1.99 7.20
N VAL A 367 14.53 1.11 6.59
CA VAL A 367 14.77 -0.35 6.64
C VAL A 367 15.24 -0.91 5.29
N TYR A 368 14.76 -0.36 4.18
CA TYR A 368 15.03 -0.85 2.81
C TYR A 368 15.53 0.28 1.88
N PRO A 369 16.53 1.08 2.28
CA PRO A 369 16.95 2.24 1.51
C PRO A 369 17.45 1.90 0.10
N SER A 370 18.02 0.72 -0.13
CA SER A 370 18.54 0.32 -1.45
C SER A 370 17.44 0.25 -2.50
N ILE A 371 16.28 -0.33 -2.18
CA ILE A 371 15.16 -0.39 -3.12
C ILE A 371 14.56 1.00 -3.36
N ASN A 372 14.51 1.87 -2.34
CA ASN A 372 14.04 3.24 -2.54
C ASN A 372 14.98 4.07 -3.41
N VAL A 373 16.30 3.83 -3.37
CA VAL A 373 17.25 4.43 -4.32
C VAL A 373 16.91 4.04 -5.77
N GLU A 374 16.51 2.79 -6.03
CA GLU A 374 16.05 2.36 -7.35
C GLU A 374 14.74 3.07 -7.74
N MET A 375 13.82 3.24 -6.78
CA MET A 375 12.56 3.99 -6.99
C MET A 375 12.82 5.45 -7.34
N GLN A 376 13.76 6.12 -6.65
CA GLN A 376 14.17 7.49 -6.98
C GLN A 376 14.75 7.59 -8.40
N LYS A 377 15.54 6.59 -8.85
CA LYS A 377 16.00 6.50 -10.24
C LYS A 377 14.85 6.32 -11.22
N GLY A 378 13.82 5.57 -10.83
CA GLY A 378 12.59 5.43 -11.62
C GLY A 378 11.87 6.76 -11.82
N LEU A 379 11.71 7.55 -10.76
CA LEU A 379 11.10 8.89 -10.82
C LEU A 379 11.87 9.86 -11.75
N ILE A 380 13.21 9.76 -11.78
CA ILE A 380 14.04 10.53 -12.73
C ILE A 380 13.68 10.15 -14.17
N ASN A 381 13.50 8.86 -14.45
CA ASN A 381 13.12 8.39 -15.78
C ASN A 381 11.69 8.85 -16.14
N ASP A 382 10.72 8.70 -15.21
CA ASP A 382 9.35 9.19 -15.41
C ASP A 382 9.33 10.69 -15.76
N TYR A 383 10.12 11.52 -15.08
CA TYR A 383 10.22 12.95 -15.38
C TYR A 383 10.87 13.22 -16.75
N LYS A 384 11.99 12.55 -17.07
CA LYS A 384 12.69 12.73 -18.35
C LYS A 384 11.87 12.30 -19.56
N GLU A 385 11.03 11.28 -19.39
CA GLU A 385 10.23 10.68 -20.46
C GLU A 385 8.86 11.35 -20.62
N GLY A 386 8.23 11.74 -19.50
CA GLY A 386 6.89 12.29 -19.47
C GLY A 386 6.80 13.80 -19.18
N GLY A 387 7.88 14.41 -18.71
CA GLY A 387 7.95 15.83 -18.36
C GLY A 387 7.41 16.17 -16.97
N TRP A 388 6.87 15.18 -16.23
CA TRP A 388 6.28 15.36 -14.90
C TRP A 388 6.62 14.20 -13.99
N LEU A 389 6.63 14.44 -12.67
CA LEU A 389 6.59 13.36 -11.70
C LEU A 389 5.16 12.82 -11.59
N PRO A 390 4.95 11.49 -11.57
CA PRO A 390 3.64 10.92 -11.30
C PRO A 390 3.26 11.15 -9.84
N GLU A 391 2.06 11.63 -9.55
CA GLU A 391 1.50 11.65 -8.20
C GLU A 391 0.77 10.33 -7.90
N TRP A 392 0.22 9.70 -8.95
CA TRP A 392 -0.29 8.34 -8.98
C TRP A 392 0.18 7.62 -10.23
N SER A 393 0.85 6.46 -10.08
CA SER A 393 1.41 5.66 -11.18
C SER A 393 0.75 4.30 -11.28
N SER A 394 -0.03 4.04 -12.41
CA SER A 394 -0.69 2.75 -12.65
C SER A 394 -1.02 2.49 -14.14
N PRO A 395 -0.08 2.09 -15.00
CA PRO A 395 1.35 2.32 -14.95
C PRO A 395 1.78 3.72 -15.40
N SER A 396 0.85 4.54 -15.97
CA SER A 396 1.05 5.95 -16.35
C SER A 396 0.55 6.89 -15.27
N TYR A 397 0.60 8.19 -15.53
CA TYR A 397 -0.11 9.18 -14.73
C TYR A 397 -1.58 8.81 -14.60
N SER A 398 -2.14 9.02 -13.44
CA SER A 398 -3.56 8.76 -13.18
C SER A 398 -4.19 9.99 -12.56
N ASP A 399 -5.33 10.42 -13.13
CA ASP A 399 -6.11 11.54 -12.62
C ASP A 399 -6.90 11.11 -11.39
N ILE A 400 -6.22 11.08 -10.26
CA ILE A 400 -6.75 10.66 -8.96
C ILE A 400 -5.93 11.31 -7.85
N MET A 401 -6.59 11.66 -6.75
CA MET A 401 -6.05 12.32 -5.57
C MET A 401 -5.54 13.75 -5.84
N ILE A 402 -5.18 14.41 -4.78
CA ILE A 402 -4.69 15.79 -4.75
C ILE A 402 -3.24 15.83 -4.24
N GLY A 403 -2.68 17.03 -4.20
CA GLY A 403 -1.34 17.25 -3.69
C GLY A 403 -0.27 17.12 -4.77
N ASN A 404 0.97 17.33 -4.34
CA ASN A 404 2.18 17.17 -5.15
C ASN A 404 3.21 16.45 -4.27
N ASN A 405 2.72 15.33 -3.66
CA ASN A 405 3.38 14.65 -2.55
C ASN A 405 4.65 13.88 -2.97
N SER A 406 4.94 13.79 -4.29
CA SER A 406 6.27 13.45 -4.80
C SER A 406 7.36 14.32 -4.13
N ALA A 407 7.04 15.57 -3.76
CA ALA A 407 7.95 16.45 -3.03
C ALA A 407 8.37 15.86 -1.68
N SER A 408 7.41 15.34 -0.92
CA SER A 408 7.70 14.68 0.36
C SER A 408 8.53 13.41 0.17
N VAL A 409 8.17 12.56 -0.81
CA VAL A 409 8.87 11.29 -1.09
C VAL A 409 10.33 11.50 -1.47
N VAL A 410 10.61 12.46 -2.34
CA VAL A 410 11.96 12.79 -2.79
C VAL A 410 12.77 13.48 -1.69
N ALA A 411 12.17 14.48 -1.03
CA ALA A 411 12.86 15.24 0.01
C ALA A 411 13.21 14.36 1.22
N ASP A 412 12.27 13.52 1.69
CA ASP A 412 12.48 12.63 2.83
C ASP A 412 13.63 11.64 2.57
N ALA A 413 13.67 11.05 1.37
CA ALA A 413 14.75 10.15 0.97
C ALA A 413 16.13 10.84 1.06
N TYR A 414 16.26 12.05 0.51
CA TYR A 414 17.53 12.76 0.50
C TYR A 414 17.94 13.28 1.88
N VAL A 415 17.02 13.86 2.64
CA VAL A 415 17.25 14.37 4.00
C VAL A 415 17.64 13.23 4.94
N LYS A 416 17.08 12.05 4.77
CA LYS A 416 17.43 10.82 5.51
C LYS A 416 18.67 10.10 4.99
N GLY A 417 19.42 10.72 4.09
CA GLY A 417 20.76 10.28 3.70
C GLY A 417 20.82 9.32 2.52
N LEU A 418 19.72 9.05 1.79
CA LEU A 418 19.77 8.26 0.57
C LEU A 418 20.51 9.02 -0.53
N ARG A 419 21.39 8.33 -1.22
CA ARG A 419 22.29 8.88 -2.26
C ARG A 419 22.43 7.87 -3.41
N GLY A 420 23.14 8.27 -4.47
CA GLY A 420 23.44 7.39 -5.61
C GLY A 420 22.42 7.49 -6.75
N TYR A 421 21.71 8.61 -6.81
CA TYR A 421 20.81 9.01 -7.90
C TYR A 421 20.95 10.51 -8.20
N ASP A 422 20.46 10.94 -9.36
CA ASP A 422 20.52 12.33 -9.84
C ASP A 422 19.46 13.19 -9.13
N ILE A 423 19.78 13.68 -7.95
CA ILE A 423 18.88 14.49 -7.12
C ILE A 423 18.62 15.87 -7.73
N GLU A 424 19.56 16.40 -8.54
CA GLU A 424 19.37 17.70 -9.19
C GLU A 424 18.22 17.66 -10.20
N THR A 425 18.15 16.59 -11.00
CA THR A 425 16.99 16.36 -11.89
C THR A 425 15.68 16.25 -11.10
N LEU A 426 15.67 15.57 -9.95
CA LEU A 426 14.46 15.48 -9.12
C LEU A 426 14.11 16.82 -8.50
N TYR A 427 15.08 17.61 -8.05
CA TYR A 427 14.82 18.95 -7.52
C TYR A 427 14.19 19.86 -8.59
N GLU A 428 14.74 19.86 -9.82
CA GLU A 428 14.16 20.53 -10.98
C GLU A 428 12.72 20.10 -11.23
N ALA A 429 12.45 18.78 -11.23
CA ALA A 429 11.12 18.21 -11.44
C ALA A 429 10.12 18.65 -10.36
N LEU A 430 10.55 18.73 -9.10
CA LEU A 430 9.72 19.24 -8.00
C LEU A 430 9.40 20.73 -8.18
N LEU A 431 10.39 21.54 -8.55
CA LEU A 431 10.16 22.97 -8.83
C LEU A 431 9.20 23.15 -10.02
N HIS A 432 9.33 22.32 -11.06
CA HIS A 432 8.43 22.32 -12.20
C HIS A 432 6.99 22.02 -11.77
N GLY A 433 6.77 20.92 -11.02
CA GLY A 433 5.45 20.54 -10.52
C GLY A 433 4.84 21.57 -9.57
N ALA A 434 5.64 22.17 -8.69
CA ALA A 434 5.19 23.16 -7.71
C ALA A 434 4.74 24.49 -8.30
N ASN A 435 5.10 24.77 -9.56
CA ASN A 435 4.84 26.07 -10.20
C ASN A 435 3.91 26.02 -11.41
N ASN A 436 3.50 24.84 -11.84
CA ASN A 436 2.69 24.64 -13.03
C ASN A 436 1.53 23.68 -12.79
N GLU A 437 0.46 23.83 -13.56
CA GLU A 437 -0.55 22.78 -13.72
C GLU A 437 -0.06 21.77 -14.74
N GLY A 438 -0.29 20.50 -14.48
CA GLY A 438 0.09 19.41 -15.37
C GLY A 438 -1.08 18.52 -15.77
N PRO A 439 -0.85 17.53 -16.65
CA PRO A 439 -1.88 16.58 -17.06
C PRO A 439 -2.18 15.59 -15.92
N GLN A 440 -3.42 15.09 -15.85
CA GLN A 440 -3.79 13.94 -15.01
C GLN A 440 -3.29 14.01 -13.55
N ALA A 441 -3.69 15.07 -12.86
CA ALA A 441 -3.34 15.36 -11.47
C ALA A 441 -1.82 15.49 -11.19
N THR A 442 -0.98 15.68 -12.21
CA THR A 442 0.40 16.12 -12.02
C THR A 442 0.48 17.63 -11.88
N GLY A 443 1.50 18.14 -11.20
CA GLY A 443 1.57 19.55 -10.89
C GLY A 443 0.51 20.01 -9.88
N ARG A 444 0.10 21.29 -9.95
CA ARG A 444 -0.80 21.88 -8.95
C ARG A 444 -1.98 22.60 -9.59
N LEU A 445 -3.15 21.99 -9.55
CA LEU A 445 -4.39 22.62 -10.01
C LEU A 445 -4.70 23.85 -9.15
N GLY A 446 -4.95 25.00 -9.83
CA GLY A 446 -5.21 26.28 -9.16
C GLY A 446 -3.95 27.00 -8.66
N ILE A 447 -2.77 26.66 -9.18
CA ILE A 447 -1.48 27.24 -8.76
C ILE A 447 -1.42 28.76 -8.91
N GLU A 448 -2.06 29.34 -9.91
CA GLU A 448 -2.08 30.80 -10.11
C GLU A 448 -2.81 31.53 -8.97
N TYR A 449 -3.88 30.95 -8.46
CA TYR A 449 -4.54 31.45 -7.24
C TYR A 449 -3.64 31.27 -6.03
N TYR A 450 -3.05 30.10 -5.88
CA TYR A 450 -2.18 29.78 -4.75
C TYR A 450 -0.96 30.72 -4.69
N LYS A 451 -0.32 31.05 -5.82
CA LYS A 451 0.77 32.02 -5.90
C LYS A 451 0.31 33.42 -5.50
N LYS A 452 -0.87 33.87 -5.98
CA LYS A 452 -1.36 35.21 -5.77
C LYS A 452 -1.96 35.44 -4.39
N LEU A 453 -2.79 34.52 -3.93
CA LEU A 453 -3.58 34.62 -2.69
C LEU A 453 -2.98 33.86 -1.52
N GLY A 454 -2.15 32.85 -1.81
CA GLY A 454 -1.61 31.89 -0.85
C GLY A 454 -2.62 30.77 -0.50
N TYR A 455 -3.68 30.62 -1.30
CA TYR A 455 -4.63 29.52 -1.20
C TYR A 455 -5.40 29.36 -2.50
N VAL A 456 -6.01 28.18 -2.70
CA VAL A 456 -6.96 27.92 -3.79
C VAL A 456 -8.34 28.33 -3.31
N PRO A 457 -9.04 29.27 -3.99
CA PRO A 457 -10.33 29.77 -3.52
C PRO A 457 -11.45 28.73 -3.65
N TYR A 458 -12.43 28.82 -2.73
CA TYR A 458 -13.60 27.95 -2.71
C TYR A 458 -14.57 28.22 -3.86
N ASP A 459 -14.74 29.48 -4.26
CA ASP A 459 -15.74 29.98 -5.23
C ASP A 459 -15.27 30.00 -6.69
N VAL A 460 -14.17 29.32 -7.04
CA VAL A 460 -13.58 29.29 -8.40
C VAL A 460 -13.78 27.95 -9.14
N LYS A 461 -14.69 27.10 -8.70
CA LYS A 461 -15.00 25.77 -9.29
C LYS A 461 -13.80 24.80 -9.32
N ILE A 462 -12.92 24.90 -8.34
CA ILE A 462 -11.89 23.91 -8.05
C ILE A 462 -12.32 23.17 -6.77
N ASN A 463 -12.67 21.91 -6.89
CA ASN A 463 -13.05 21.08 -5.75
C ASN A 463 -11.85 20.84 -4.83
N GLU A 464 -12.11 20.47 -3.57
CA GLU A 464 -11.07 20.09 -2.62
C GLU A 464 -10.07 21.22 -2.34
N ASN A 465 -10.49 22.46 -2.53
CA ASN A 465 -9.64 23.66 -2.53
C ASN A 465 -8.92 23.87 -1.18
N ALA A 466 -9.58 23.63 -0.05
CA ALA A 466 -8.94 23.74 1.27
C ALA A 466 -7.91 22.61 1.47
N ALA A 467 -8.25 21.37 1.11
CA ALA A 467 -7.33 20.26 1.18
C ALA A 467 -6.11 20.49 0.26
N ARG A 468 -6.31 20.90 -1.01
CA ARG A 468 -5.22 21.25 -1.93
C ARG A 468 -4.29 22.33 -1.35
N THR A 469 -4.83 23.34 -0.72
CA THR A 469 -4.02 24.41 -0.11
C THR A 469 -3.15 23.87 1.03
N LEU A 470 -3.69 22.99 1.87
CA LEU A 470 -2.96 22.37 2.97
C LEU A 470 -1.85 21.44 2.46
N GLU A 471 -2.16 20.59 1.48
CA GLU A 471 -1.17 19.71 0.83
C GLU A 471 -0.05 20.52 0.17
N TYR A 472 -0.37 21.53 -0.65
CA TYR A 472 0.64 22.38 -1.30
C TYR A 472 1.54 23.11 -0.30
N ALA A 473 0.99 23.50 0.86
CA ALA A 473 1.80 24.14 1.90
C ALA A 473 2.82 23.15 2.50
N TYR A 474 2.43 21.90 2.69
CA TYR A 474 3.35 20.88 3.15
C TYR A 474 4.36 20.47 2.07
N ASP A 475 3.93 20.32 0.82
CA ASP A 475 4.83 20.02 -0.30
C ASP A 475 5.89 21.13 -0.49
N ASP A 476 5.51 22.39 -0.32
CA ASP A 476 6.44 23.53 -0.33
C ASP A 476 7.46 23.44 0.81
N PHE A 477 7.06 23.00 1.99
CA PHE A 477 7.98 22.73 3.08
C PHE A 477 9.01 21.66 2.70
N ALA A 478 8.56 20.55 2.11
CA ALA A 478 9.43 19.46 1.68
C ALA A 478 10.46 19.93 0.62
N ILE A 479 10.01 20.71 -0.37
CA ILE A 479 10.89 21.32 -1.38
C ILE A 479 11.96 22.22 -0.71
N ALA A 480 11.53 23.07 0.23
CA ALA A 480 12.46 23.94 0.94
C ALA A 480 13.49 23.16 1.77
N GLN A 481 13.07 22.09 2.45
CA GLN A 481 13.99 21.21 3.20
C GLN A 481 15.00 20.53 2.27
N LEU A 482 14.56 20.08 1.10
CA LEU A 482 15.45 19.52 0.10
C LEU A 482 16.45 20.56 -0.42
N GLY A 483 16.00 21.78 -0.75
CA GLY A 483 16.88 22.87 -1.17
C GLY A 483 17.95 23.22 -0.13
N LYS A 484 17.57 23.31 1.14
CA LYS A 484 18.49 23.47 2.28
C LYS A 484 19.52 22.31 2.36
N ALA A 485 19.04 21.07 2.26
CA ALA A 485 19.90 19.87 2.33
C ALA A 485 20.88 19.75 1.14
N LEU A 486 20.51 20.27 -0.02
CA LEU A 486 21.37 20.39 -1.21
C LEU A 486 22.38 21.54 -1.12
N GLY A 487 22.29 22.40 -0.11
CA GLY A 487 23.11 23.60 0.00
C GLY A 487 22.79 24.68 -1.03
N LYS A 488 21.55 24.70 -1.57
CA LYS A 488 21.09 25.71 -2.50
C LYS A 488 21.01 27.09 -1.81
N PRO A 489 21.20 28.20 -2.54
CA PRO A 489 21.03 29.54 -1.97
C PRO A 489 19.56 29.77 -1.56
N GLU A 490 19.35 30.60 -0.55
CA GLU A 490 17.99 30.91 -0.04
C GLU A 490 17.05 31.47 -1.12
N SER A 491 17.61 32.14 -2.14
CA SER A 491 16.84 32.61 -3.28
C SER A 491 16.11 31.53 -4.07
N GLU A 492 16.54 30.25 -3.98
CA GLU A 492 15.90 29.12 -4.67
C GLU A 492 14.82 28.44 -3.83
N TRP A 493 14.98 28.35 -2.51
CA TRP A 493 14.04 27.61 -1.64
C TRP A 493 13.24 28.50 -0.68
N GLY A 494 13.66 29.76 -0.47
CA GLY A 494 13.06 30.63 0.55
C GLY A 494 11.59 30.98 0.29
N GLU A 495 11.19 31.09 -0.99
CA GLU A 495 9.77 31.29 -1.36
C GLU A 495 8.91 30.10 -0.93
N TYR A 496 9.34 28.86 -1.17
CA TYR A 496 8.66 27.65 -0.75
C TYR A 496 8.59 27.54 0.78
N TYR A 497 9.66 27.94 1.48
CA TYR A 497 9.66 27.97 2.93
C TYR A 497 8.63 28.96 3.49
N LYS A 498 8.41 30.13 2.86
CA LYS A 498 7.33 31.04 3.21
C LYS A 498 5.95 30.46 2.87
N ARG A 499 5.80 29.92 1.66
CA ARG A 499 4.53 29.32 1.20
C ARG A 499 4.08 28.16 2.07
N SER A 500 4.99 27.46 2.73
CA SER A 500 4.65 26.40 3.68
C SER A 500 3.79 26.88 4.86
N GLN A 501 3.74 28.19 5.10
CA GLN A 501 2.89 28.81 6.12
C GLN A 501 1.49 29.20 5.62
N ASN A 502 1.18 28.95 4.37
CA ASN A 502 -0.13 29.28 3.78
C ASN A 502 -1.30 28.51 4.42
N PHE A 503 -1.05 27.39 5.11
CA PHE A 503 -2.05 26.68 5.90
C PHE A 503 -2.78 27.59 6.87
N GLN A 504 -2.11 28.63 7.42
CA GLN A 504 -2.70 29.60 8.34
C GLN A 504 -3.92 30.32 7.76
N LYS A 505 -3.97 30.47 6.44
CA LYS A 505 -5.09 31.13 5.73
C LYS A 505 -6.35 30.27 5.70
N MET A 506 -6.20 28.97 5.91
CA MET A 506 -7.32 28.01 5.87
C MET A 506 -7.94 27.77 7.25
N ILE A 507 -7.28 28.16 8.33
CA ILE A 507 -7.79 27.98 9.70
C ILE A 507 -8.70 29.18 10.05
N ASP A 508 -9.98 28.90 10.22
CA ASP A 508 -10.96 29.88 10.62
C ASP A 508 -10.75 30.29 12.10
N PRO A 509 -10.51 31.56 12.40
CA PRO A 509 -10.25 32.03 13.76
C PRO A 509 -11.44 31.88 14.71
N GLU A 510 -12.68 31.75 14.19
CA GLU A 510 -13.88 31.56 15.01
C GLU A 510 -14.03 30.09 15.43
N THR A 511 -14.04 29.19 14.45
CA THR A 511 -14.26 27.75 14.69
C THR A 511 -13.01 26.99 15.10
N LYS A 512 -11.81 27.52 14.80
CA LYS A 512 -10.50 26.89 14.96
C LYS A 512 -10.30 25.64 14.07
N LEU A 513 -11.11 25.51 13.03
CA LEU A 513 -11.10 24.39 12.08
C LEU A 513 -10.70 24.88 10.69
N ALA A 514 -10.18 23.97 9.86
CA ALA A 514 -9.96 24.25 8.44
C ALA A 514 -11.30 24.49 7.73
N ARG A 515 -11.33 25.51 6.88
CA ARG A 515 -12.54 25.93 6.17
C ARG A 515 -12.20 26.49 4.80
N GLY A 516 -13.05 26.23 3.79
CA GLY A 516 -12.92 26.83 2.47
C GLY A 516 -12.91 28.36 2.55
N ARG A 517 -12.13 29.02 1.69
CA ARG A 517 -12.01 30.47 1.65
C ARG A 517 -12.27 30.99 0.24
N ASN A 518 -13.14 31.99 0.12
CA ASN A 518 -13.52 32.58 -1.16
C ASN A 518 -12.43 33.50 -1.72
N HIS A 519 -12.51 33.81 -3.02
CA HIS A 519 -11.55 34.67 -3.70
C HIS A 519 -11.44 36.07 -3.05
N ASP A 520 -12.52 36.60 -2.47
CA ASP A 520 -12.54 37.86 -1.76
C ASP A 520 -11.91 37.84 -0.36
N GLY A 521 -11.47 36.67 0.10
CA GLY A 521 -10.83 36.45 1.40
C GLY A 521 -11.77 36.11 2.54
N ASN A 522 -13.09 36.04 2.33
CA ASN A 522 -14.05 35.60 3.32
C ASN A 522 -14.11 34.08 3.39
N PHE A 523 -14.39 33.52 4.57
CA PHE A 523 -14.61 32.09 4.69
C PHE A 523 -15.96 31.68 4.07
N GLN A 524 -16.00 30.47 3.50
CA GLN A 524 -17.19 29.84 2.95
C GLN A 524 -18.38 29.90 3.92
N THR A 525 -19.56 30.24 3.44
CA THR A 525 -20.80 30.29 4.21
C THR A 525 -21.97 29.78 3.33
N PRO A 526 -22.84 28.88 3.84
CA PRO A 526 -22.84 28.29 5.18
C PRO A 526 -21.68 27.29 5.39
N PHE A 527 -21.32 26.98 6.63
CA PHE A 527 -20.28 26.05 7.00
C PHE A 527 -20.82 24.91 7.86
N ASN A 528 -20.58 23.66 7.43
CA ASN A 528 -20.86 22.47 8.18
C ASN A 528 -19.54 21.69 8.34
N PRO A 529 -18.96 21.60 9.56
CA PRO A 529 -17.67 20.93 9.77
C PRO A 529 -17.72 19.42 9.59
N PHE A 530 -18.90 18.82 9.51
CA PHE A 530 -19.13 17.38 9.28
C PHE A 530 -19.42 17.04 7.82
N LYS A 531 -19.39 18.03 6.91
CA LYS A 531 -19.61 17.81 5.48
C LYS A 531 -18.36 17.17 4.87
N TRP A 532 -18.53 16.00 4.30
CA TRP A 532 -17.49 15.27 3.58
C TRP A 532 -17.38 15.73 2.14
N GLY A 533 -16.14 15.81 1.60
CA GLY A 533 -15.88 16.30 0.26
C GLY A 533 -15.97 17.83 0.15
N ASP A 534 -16.35 18.36 -1.01
CA ASP A 534 -16.48 19.79 -1.30
C ASP A 534 -15.14 20.54 -1.18
N ALA A 535 -14.85 21.16 -0.05
CA ALA A 535 -13.56 21.78 0.23
C ALA A 535 -12.45 20.78 0.59
N PHE A 536 -12.78 19.51 0.84
CA PHE A 536 -11.89 18.47 1.34
C PHE A 536 -11.93 17.22 0.47
N THR A 537 -10.89 16.41 0.52
CA THR A 537 -10.78 15.13 -0.18
C THR A 537 -11.06 14.00 0.79
N GLU A 538 -12.09 13.17 0.52
CA GLU A 538 -12.40 11.96 1.30
C GLU A 538 -12.37 12.19 2.80
N GLY A 539 -12.92 13.31 3.24
CA GLY A 539 -12.89 13.75 4.62
C GLY A 539 -13.68 15.01 4.85
N ASN A 540 -13.61 15.52 6.06
CA ASN A 540 -14.28 16.73 6.48
C ASN A 540 -13.31 17.69 7.23
N SER A 541 -13.85 18.78 7.76
CA SER A 541 -13.05 19.79 8.47
C SER A 541 -12.35 19.22 9.72
N TRP A 542 -12.96 18.27 10.43
CA TRP A 542 -12.33 17.62 11.60
C TRP A 542 -11.11 16.77 11.24
N HIS A 543 -11.02 16.26 10.01
CA HIS A 543 -9.85 15.52 9.53
C HIS A 543 -8.76 16.47 9.03
N TYR A 544 -9.12 17.40 8.14
CA TYR A 544 -8.15 18.24 7.45
C TYR A 544 -7.57 19.39 8.28
N THR A 545 -8.20 19.77 9.37
CA THR A 545 -7.63 20.76 10.31
C THR A 545 -6.22 20.35 10.79
N TRP A 546 -5.94 19.06 10.83
CA TRP A 546 -4.68 18.50 11.32
C TRP A 546 -3.65 18.23 10.22
N SER A 547 -3.99 18.43 8.94
CA SER A 547 -3.07 18.27 7.81
C SER A 547 -2.06 19.43 7.72
N VAL A 548 -1.37 19.68 8.82
CA VAL A 548 -0.33 20.71 9.01
C VAL A 548 0.91 20.03 9.61
N PHE A 549 1.51 19.13 8.83
CA PHE A 549 2.63 18.30 9.30
C PHE A 549 3.87 19.11 9.65
N GLN A 550 4.12 20.21 8.93
CA GLN A 550 5.33 21.03 9.04
C GLN A 550 5.34 21.99 10.23
N ASP A 551 4.17 22.41 10.73
CA ASP A 551 4.11 23.47 11.76
C ASP A 551 2.96 23.26 12.76
N ILE A 552 3.04 22.20 13.53
CA ILE A 552 2.02 21.86 14.53
C ILE A 552 1.99 22.88 15.67
N GLU A 553 3.12 23.47 16.05
CA GLU A 553 3.18 24.56 17.03
C GLU A 553 2.49 25.83 16.49
N GLY A 554 2.67 26.13 15.20
CA GLY A 554 1.96 27.23 14.53
C GLY A 554 0.45 27.02 14.54
N LEU A 555 -0.01 25.80 14.24
CA LEU A 555 -1.42 25.42 14.33
C LEU A 555 -1.94 25.56 15.77
N ALA A 556 -1.17 25.08 16.77
CA ALA A 556 -1.55 25.22 18.17
C ALA A 556 -1.72 26.68 18.59
N LYS A 557 -0.85 27.58 18.11
CA LYS A 557 -0.97 29.04 18.37
C LYS A 557 -2.25 29.62 17.76
N LEU A 558 -2.63 29.21 16.55
CA LEU A 558 -3.89 29.65 15.91
C LEU A 558 -5.12 29.17 16.67
N MET A 559 -5.04 28.03 17.35
CA MET A 559 -6.11 27.49 18.20
C MET A 559 -6.18 28.16 19.58
N GLY A 560 -5.21 28.99 19.96
CA GLY A 560 -5.17 29.64 21.27
C GLY A 560 -4.19 29.01 22.25
N GLY A 561 -3.23 28.25 21.75
CA GLY A 561 -2.15 27.61 22.50
C GLY A 561 -2.35 26.10 22.70
N ARG A 562 -1.31 25.43 23.19
CA ARG A 562 -1.21 23.96 23.30
C ARG A 562 -2.36 23.33 24.10
N LYS A 563 -2.88 24.01 25.11
CA LYS A 563 -4.00 23.51 25.93
C LYS A 563 -5.30 23.45 25.13
N GLU A 564 -5.60 24.48 24.35
CA GLU A 564 -6.79 24.51 23.49
C GLU A 564 -6.62 23.57 22.29
N PHE A 565 -5.41 23.45 21.75
CA PHE A 565 -5.06 22.46 20.75
C PHE A 565 -5.34 21.03 21.23
N SER A 566 -4.88 20.66 22.43
CA SER A 566 -5.14 19.34 23.01
C SER A 566 -6.63 19.07 23.24
N LYS A 567 -7.38 20.07 23.72
CA LYS A 567 -8.85 19.95 23.86
C LYS A 567 -9.56 19.74 22.51
N ASN A 568 -9.10 20.38 21.45
CA ASN A 568 -9.67 20.15 20.12
C ASN A 568 -9.31 18.76 19.58
N LEU A 569 -8.14 18.21 19.89
CA LEU A 569 -7.81 16.80 19.62
C LEU A 569 -8.73 15.85 20.39
N ASP A 570 -9.00 16.13 21.67
CA ASP A 570 -9.90 15.30 22.50
C ASP A 570 -11.31 15.25 21.88
N LYS A 571 -11.82 16.38 21.37
CA LYS A 571 -13.15 16.44 20.71
C LYS A 571 -13.30 15.48 19.54
N ILE A 572 -12.23 15.14 18.81
CA ILE A 572 -12.29 14.16 17.72
C ILE A 572 -12.87 12.85 18.20
N PHE A 573 -12.49 12.41 19.40
CA PHE A 573 -12.93 11.14 19.99
C PHE A 573 -14.23 11.26 20.80
N GLU A 574 -14.56 12.46 21.26
CA GLU A 574 -15.78 12.74 22.04
C GLU A 574 -17.01 12.99 21.18
N LEU A 575 -16.83 13.56 20.00
CA LEU A 575 -17.91 13.81 19.05
C LEU A 575 -18.42 12.50 18.48
N PRO A 576 -19.75 12.36 18.31
CA PRO A 576 -20.28 11.17 17.63
C PRO A 576 -19.83 11.13 16.16
N PRO A 577 -19.82 9.95 15.50
CA PRO A 577 -19.43 9.79 14.11
C PRO A 577 -20.54 10.23 13.14
N ILE A 578 -21.05 11.45 13.32
CA ILE A 578 -22.04 12.08 12.43
C ILE A 578 -21.34 12.63 11.18
N TYR A 579 -22.09 12.71 10.10
CA TYR A 579 -21.58 13.14 8.80
C TYR A 579 -22.66 13.81 7.97
N ASP A 580 -22.24 14.55 6.97
CA ASP A 580 -23.05 15.10 5.88
C ASP A 580 -22.38 14.64 4.56
N ASP A 581 -23.04 13.74 3.84
CA ASP A 581 -22.60 13.15 2.57
C ASP A 581 -23.23 13.81 1.34
N SER A 582 -23.86 14.96 1.51
CA SER A 582 -24.61 15.65 0.46
C SER A 582 -23.80 16.00 -0.77
N TYR A 583 -22.48 16.20 -0.63
CA TYR A 583 -21.57 16.45 -1.74
C TYR A 583 -21.43 15.24 -2.67
N TYR A 584 -21.30 14.04 -2.12
CA TYR A 584 -21.15 12.81 -2.90
C TYR A 584 -22.50 12.27 -3.39
N GLY A 585 -23.61 12.69 -2.79
CA GLY A 585 -24.96 12.20 -3.11
C GLY A 585 -25.24 10.76 -2.67
N SER A 586 -24.28 10.14 -2.00
CA SER A 586 -24.39 8.82 -1.35
C SER A 586 -23.29 8.68 -0.31
N THR A 587 -23.50 7.80 0.67
CA THR A 587 -22.49 7.51 1.69
C THR A 587 -21.35 6.70 1.07
N ILE A 588 -20.17 7.28 0.99
CA ILE A 588 -18.94 6.62 0.51
C ILE A 588 -18.39 5.65 1.56
N HIS A 589 -17.51 4.75 1.15
CA HIS A 589 -17.03 3.68 2.04
C HIS A 589 -16.23 4.22 3.23
N GLU A 590 -15.44 5.28 3.08
CA GLU A 590 -14.65 5.89 4.16
C GLU A 590 -15.53 6.44 5.29
N ILE A 591 -16.71 6.95 4.95
CA ILE A 591 -17.71 7.36 5.94
C ILE A 591 -18.24 6.13 6.72
N GLN A 592 -18.54 5.04 6.01
CA GLN A 592 -18.99 3.79 6.65
C GLN A 592 -17.92 3.23 7.59
N GLU A 593 -16.66 3.29 7.18
CA GLU A 593 -15.50 2.85 7.96
C GLU A 593 -15.36 3.67 9.24
N MET A 594 -15.46 5.00 9.17
CA MET A 594 -15.47 5.88 10.35
C MET A 594 -16.61 5.52 11.31
N VAL A 595 -17.81 5.33 10.78
CA VAL A 595 -18.99 4.97 11.60
C VAL A 595 -18.80 3.60 12.25
N ASN A 596 -18.30 2.61 11.50
CA ASN A 596 -18.06 1.25 12.00
C ASN A 596 -16.94 1.19 13.04
N ALA A 597 -15.87 1.98 12.86
CA ALA A 597 -14.77 2.08 13.83
C ALA A 597 -15.27 2.64 15.17
N ASN A 598 -16.32 3.47 15.18
CA ASN A 598 -16.94 4.06 16.36
C ASN A 598 -15.95 4.75 17.31
N MET A 599 -14.97 5.45 16.73
CA MET A 599 -13.96 6.24 17.44
C MET A 599 -14.18 7.75 17.26
N GLY A 600 -15.45 8.19 17.30
CA GLY A 600 -15.83 9.57 17.10
C GLY A 600 -15.63 10.04 15.66
N GLN A 601 -14.96 11.18 15.48
CA GLN A 601 -14.56 11.72 14.17
C GLN A 601 -13.18 11.22 13.73
N TYR A 602 -12.54 10.28 14.43
CA TYR A 602 -11.25 9.71 14.04
C TYR A 602 -11.43 8.64 12.96
N ALA A 603 -11.38 9.06 11.70
CA ALA A 603 -11.52 8.20 10.52
C ALA A 603 -10.19 7.52 10.17
N HIS A 604 -9.70 6.62 11.04
CA HIS A 604 -8.39 5.97 10.87
C HIS A 604 -8.25 5.20 9.56
N GLY A 605 -9.36 4.71 9.02
CA GLY A 605 -9.40 3.97 7.74
C GLY A 605 -8.92 4.79 6.54
N ASN A 606 -8.89 6.13 6.65
CA ASN A 606 -8.36 6.99 5.59
C ASN A 606 -7.11 7.77 6.05
N GLN A 607 -6.16 7.97 5.15
CA GLN A 607 -4.79 8.43 5.43
C GLN A 607 -4.71 9.83 6.06
N PRO A 608 -5.57 10.80 5.73
CA PRO A 608 -5.52 12.13 6.37
C PRO A 608 -5.63 12.11 7.90
N ALA A 609 -6.26 11.07 8.47
CA ALA A 609 -6.44 10.97 9.92
C ALA A 609 -5.31 10.22 10.64
N GLN A 610 -4.51 9.41 9.94
CA GLN A 610 -3.60 8.44 10.57
C GLN A 610 -2.54 9.05 11.50
N HIS A 611 -2.09 10.29 11.27
CA HIS A 611 -1.10 10.98 12.09
C HIS A 611 -1.68 11.68 13.33
N ILE A 612 -3.00 11.94 13.36
CA ILE A 612 -3.66 12.81 14.35
C ILE A 612 -3.35 12.39 15.79
N ILE A 613 -3.40 11.09 16.07
CA ILE A 613 -3.15 10.57 17.43
C ILE A 613 -1.72 10.77 17.93
N TYR A 614 -0.78 11.11 17.05
CA TYR A 614 0.60 11.43 17.42
C TYR A 614 0.78 12.91 17.83
N LEU A 615 -0.21 13.78 17.54
CA LEU A 615 -0.11 15.22 17.75
C LEU A 615 -0.09 15.63 19.22
N TYR A 616 -0.57 14.79 20.14
CA TYR A 616 -0.46 15.03 21.58
C TYR A 616 0.99 15.16 22.07
N ASN A 617 1.98 14.64 21.33
CA ASN A 617 3.39 14.83 21.63
C ASN A 617 3.86 16.29 21.53
N TYR A 618 3.11 17.14 20.81
CA TYR A 618 3.39 18.56 20.62
C TYR A 618 2.67 19.45 21.64
N SER A 619 1.66 18.89 22.34
CA SER A 619 0.90 19.62 23.36
C SER A 619 1.39 19.34 24.79
N GLY A 620 2.39 18.47 24.97
CA GLY A 620 2.88 18.05 26.28
C GLY A 620 2.02 16.96 26.95
N GLU A 621 1.22 16.24 26.16
CA GLU A 621 0.38 15.13 26.65
C GLU A 621 0.70 13.80 25.95
N PRO A 622 1.98 13.36 25.88
CA PRO A 622 2.38 12.17 25.11
C PRO A 622 1.68 10.87 25.56
N TRP A 623 1.18 10.80 26.78
CA TRP A 623 0.42 9.64 27.27
C TRP A 623 -0.89 9.43 26.51
N LYS A 624 -1.51 10.48 25.96
CA LYS A 624 -2.71 10.35 25.12
C LYS A 624 -2.36 9.69 23.77
N THR A 625 -1.21 10.05 23.16
CA THR A 625 -0.67 9.32 22.00
C THR A 625 -0.50 7.85 22.31
N GLN A 626 0.13 7.50 23.43
CA GLN A 626 0.40 6.12 23.84
C GLN A 626 -0.89 5.32 24.01
N TYR A 627 -1.92 5.94 24.58
CA TYR A 627 -3.24 5.35 24.72
C TYR A 627 -3.87 5.08 23.35
N TRP A 628 -4.04 6.12 22.52
CA TRP A 628 -4.75 6.01 21.25
C TRP A 628 -4.04 5.12 20.23
N VAL A 629 -2.73 5.15 20.15
CA VAL A 629 -1.96 4.24 19.27
C VAL A 629 -2.22 2.78 19.63
N ARG A 630 -2.21 2.44 20.92
CA ARG A 630 -2.47 1.08 21.39
C ARG A 630 -3.93 0.67 21.18
N GLU A 631 -4.90 1.56 21.43
CA GLU A 631 -6.31 1.32 21.16
C GLU A 631 -6.56 1.10 19.66
N THR A 632 -6.04 1.96 18.79
CA THR A 632 -6.18 1.83 17.34
C THR A 632 -5.64 0.50 16.84
N MET A 633 -4.43 0.11 17.24
CA MET A 633 -3.86 -1.18 16.85
C MET A 633 -4.68 -2.38 17.34
N ASN A 634 -5.21 -2.30 18.55
CA ASN A 634 -5.97 -3.41 19.14
C ASN A 634 -7.39 -3.55 18.56
N LEU A 635 -8.04 -2.44 18.24
CA LEU A 635 -9.43 -2.41 17.79
C LEU A 635 -9.58 -2.57 16.28
N LEU A 636 -8.65 -1.99 15.51
CA LEU A 636 -8.83 -1.79 14.07
C LEU A 636 -7.97 -2.70 13.18
N TYR A 637 -7.12 -3.56 13.79
CA TYR A 637 -6.25 -4.47 13.04
C TYR A 637 -6.35 -5.89 13.57
N GLN A 638 -6.69 -6.83 12.71
CA GLN A 638 -6.85 -8.25 13.02
C GLN A 638 -6.24 -9.14 11.93
N PRO A 639 -5.81 -10.38 12.25
CA PRO A 639 -5.26 -11.30 11.25
C PRO A 639 -6.34 -12.06 10.46
N THR A 640 -7.49 -11.43 10.21
CA THR A 640 -8.69 -11.99 9.58
C THR A 640 -8.98 -11.32 8.23
N PRO A 641 -9.81 -11.90 7.35
CA PRO A 641 -10.14 -11.31 6.06
C PRO A 641 -10.75 -9.90 6.12
N ASP A 642 -11.37 -9.52 7.24
CA ASP A 642 -11.89 -8.19 7.56
C ASP A 642 -10.94 -7.36 8.43
N GLY A 643 -9.65 -7.66 8.39
CA GLY A 643 -8.67 -7.21 9.38
C GLY A 643 -8.07 -5.81 9.19
N TYR A 644 -8.59 -4.99 8.28
CA TYR A 644 -8.32 -3.55 8.18
C TYR A 644 -9.61 -2.76 8.37
N CYS A 645 -9.47 -1.51 8.78
CA CYS A 645 -10.60 -0.60 9.02
C CYS A 645 -10.88 0.38 7.87
N GLY A 646 -10.30 0.17 6.74
CA GLY A 646 -10.39 0.97 5.51
C GLY A 646 -9.42 0.44 4.48
N ASP A 647 -9.16 1.18 3.41
CA ASP A 647 -8.25 0.77 2.36
C ASP A 647 -6.81 0.59 2.87
N GLU A 648 -6.16 -0.45 2.38
CA GLU A 648 -4.76 -0.72 2.74
C GLU A 648 -3.80 0.24 2.02
N ASP A 649 -4.14 0.63 0.81
CA ASP A 649 -3.48 1.64 -0.03
C ASP A 649 -1.98 1.46 -0.20
N ASN A 650 -1.65 0.41 -0.95
CA ASN A 650 -0.31 0.16 -1.50
C ASN A 650 0.80 0.10 -0.44
N GLY A 651 0.47 -0.37 0.74
CA GLY A 651 1.39 -0.51 1.86
C GLY A 651 1.31 0.61 2.90
N GLN A 652 0.54 1.68 2.69
CA GLN A 652 0.48 2.81 3.62
C GLN A 652 -0.11 2.43 4.97
N THR A 653 -1.32 1.85 4.99
CA THR A 653 -2.00 1.48 6.24
C THR A 653 -1.25 0.37 6.98
N SER A 654 -0.65 -0.56 6.23
CA SER A 654 0.26 -1.57 6.76
C SER A 654 1.51 -0.96 7.38
N ALA A 655 2.15 0.00 6.72
CA ALA A 655 3.35 0.69 7.22
C ALA A 655 3.05 1.52 8.48
N TRP A 656 1.86 2.12 8.57
CA TRP A 656 1.40 2.79 9.79
C TRP A 656 1.37 1.82 10.97
N TYR A 657 0.79 0.61 10.77
CA TYR A 657 0.73 -0.41 11.82
C TYR A 657 2.13 -0.86 12.24
N ILE A 658 3.03 -1.10 11.29
CA ILE A 658 4.42 -1.51 11.57
C ILE A 658 5.16 -0.46 12.38
N PHE A 659 5.14 0.81 11.96
CA PHE A 659 5.76 1.91 12.71
C PHE A 659 5.19 2.01 14.13
N SER A 660 3.87 2.00 14.24
CA SER A 660 3.17 2.13 15.53
C SER A 660 3.49 0.96 16.46
N ALA A 661 3.56 -0.27 15.92
CA ALA A 661 3.95 -1.46 16.69
C ALA A 661 5.41 -1.41 17.18
N LEU A 662 6.29 -0.75 16.44
CA LEU A 662 7.69 -0.48 16.86
C LEU A 662 7.79 0.67 17.86
N GLY A 663 6.73 1.47 18.07
CA GLY A 663 6.63 2.51 19.07
C GLY A 663 7.02 3.92 18.60
N PHE A 664 7.04 4.20 17.30
CA PHE A 664 7.28 5.53 16.74
C PHE A 664 6.62 5.67 15.37
N TYR A 665 6.52 6.89 14.82
CA TYR A 665 5.87 7.19 13.55
C TYR A 665 6.46 8.42 12.87
N SER A 666 6.41 8.49 11.53
CA SER A 666 6.87 9.63 10.74
C SER A 666 5.77 10.67 10.58
N VAL A 667 5.62 11.60 11.53
CA VAL A 667 4.61 12.67 11.44
C VAL A 667 4.98 13.71 10.39
N THR A 668 6.26 14.08 10.32
CA THR A 668 6.78 15.12 9.43
C THR A 668 7.91 14.56 8.55
N PRO A 669 7.60 13.81 7.48
CA PRO A 669 8.61 13.48 6.47
C PRO A 669 9.36 14.72 5.99
N ALA A 670 10.52 14.54 5.35
CA ALA A 670 11.51 15.58 5.04
C ALA A 670 12.17 16.24 6.26
N THR A 671 12.11 15.57 7.43
CA THR A 671 12.88 15.90 8.63
C THR A 671 13.67 14.69 9.14
N ASP A 672 14.66 14.92 10.00
CA ASP A 672 15.45 13.87 10.67
C ASP A 672 14.73 13.23 11.87
N GLN A 673 13.39 13.25 11.91
CA GLN A 673 12.64 12.85 13.10
C GLN A 673 11.54 11.82 12.86
N TYR A 674 11.35 11.00 13.90
CA TYR A 674 10.18 10.16 14.14
C TYR A 674 9.58 10.50 15.49
N VAL A 675 8.27 10.56 15.59
CA VAL A 675 7.53 10.88 16.82
C VAL A 675 7.24 9.60 17.60
N LEU A 676 7.45 9.62 18.92
CA LEU A 676 7.24 8.47 19.78
C LEU A 676 5.75 8.16 20.00
N GLY A 677 5.44 6.86 19.97
CA GLY A 677 4.20 6.27 20.47
C GLY A 677 4.44 5.36 21.67
N ALA A 678 3.91 4.13 21.60
CA ALA A 678 4.15 3.08 22.58
C ALA A 678 4.34 1.73 21.86
N PRO A 679 5.43 0.99 22.13
CA PRO A 679 5.67 -0.28 21.44
C PRO A 679 4.58 -1.31 21.74
N LEU A 680 4.27 -2.16 20.76
CA LEU A 680 3.29 -3.24 20.90
C LEU A 680 3.92 -4.51 21.46
N PHE A 681 5.16 -4.80 21.09
CA PHE A 681 5.90 -6.00 21.45
C PHE A 681 6.86 -5.75 22.61
N LYS A 682 7.22 -6.80 23.37
CA LYS A 682 8.26 -6.71 24.41
C LYS A 682 9.64 -6.47 23.80
N ASN A 683 9.90 -7.04 22.66
CA ASN A 683 11.19 -6.93 21.98
C ASN A 683 10.97 -6.76 20.47
N ALA A 684 11.74 -5.85 19.88
CA ALA A 684 11.88 -5.75 18.44
C ALA A 684 13.34 -5.47 18.06
N LYS A 685 13.75 -5.95 16.88
CA LYS A 685 15.05 -5.65 16.27
C LYS A 685 14.86 -5.25 14.82
N ILE A 686 15.49 -4.17 14.41
CA ILE A 686 15.54 -3.73 13.03
C ILE A 686 16.98 -3.89 12.54
N HIS A 687 17.19 -4.76 11.58
CA HIS A 687 18.48 -5.01 10.95
C HIS A 687 18.65 -4.07 9.75
N LEU A 688 19.43 -3.01 9.93
CA LEU A 688 19.66 -1.99 8.90
C LEU A 688 20.59 -2.52 7.78
N GLU A 689 20.43 -1.98 6.57
CA GLU A 689 21.26 -2.38 5.43
C GLU A 689 22.75 -2.03 5.59
N ASN A 690 23.07 -1.07 6.46
CA ASN A 690 24.44 -0.72 6.80
C ASN A 690 25.11 -1.66 7.83
N GLY A 691 24.43 -2.76 8.20
CA GLY A 691 24.91 -3.76 9.15
C GLY A 691 24.73 -3.39 10.62
N LYS A 692 24.10 -2.25 10.92
CA LYS A 692 23.75 -1.83 12.30
C LYS A 692 22.38 -2.40 12.68
N THR A 693 22.07 -2.35 13.97
CA THR A 693 20.80 -2.83 14.51
C THR A 693 20.19 -1.78 15.43
N ILE A 694 18.87 -1.60 15.32
CA ILE A 694 18.07 -0.88 16.30
C ILE A 694 17.37 -1.93 17.16
N GLU A 695 17.61 -1.91 18.47
CA GLU A 695 16.94 -2.76 19.44
C GLU A 695 15.91 -1.96 20.23
N ILE A 696 14.69 -2.48 20.32
CA ILE A 696 13.57 -1.95 21.10
C ILE A 696 13.24 -2.96 22.18
N LYS A 697 13.30 -2.56 23.44
CA LYS A 697 13.05 -3.41 24.62
C LYS A 697 11.99 -2.76 25.51
N ALA A 698 10.94 -3.51 25.80
CA ALA A 698 9.82 -3.12 26.65
C ALA A 698 9.39 -4.34 27.49
N ASP A 699 10.29 -4.82 28.35
CA ASP A 699 10.19 -6.12 29.02
C ASP A 699 8.89 -6.34 29.81
N ASN A 700 8.32 -5.28 30.39
CA ASN A 700 7.07 -5.29 31.16
C ASN A 700 5.84 -4.81 30.36
N ASN A 701 5.94 -4.70 29.02
CA ASN A 701 4.83 -4.32 28.16
C ASN A 701 3.71 -5.37 28.19
N SER A 702 2.46 -4.89 28.28
CA SER A 702 1.24 -5.69 28.17
C SER A 702 0.09 -4.83 27.65
N ASN A 703 -1.12 -5.36 27.57
CA ASN A 703 -2.31 -4.55 27.24
C ASN A 703 -2.61 -3.51 28.32
N GLU A 704 -2.35 -3.82 29.58
CA GLU A 704 -2.53 -2.90 30.71
C GLU A 704 -1.34 -1.93 30.79
N ASN A 705 -0.11 -2.44 30.70
CA ASN A 705 1.12 -1.64 30.78
C ASN A 705 1.43 -1.02 29.41
N ARG A 706 0.59 -0.10 28.97
CA ARG A 706 0.66 0.55 27.65
C ARG A 706 1.31 1.94 27.64
N TYR A 707 1.51 2.53 28.81
CA TYR A 707 2.09 3.86 28.94
C TYR A 707 3.60 3.80 29.18
N VAL A 708 4.32 4.77 28.64
CA VAL A 708 5.77 4.90 28.81
C VAL A 708 6.07 5.69 30.08
N ASN A 709 6.52 4.98 31.13
CA ASN A 709 7.00 5.62 32.35
C ASN A 709 8.35 6.32 32.13
N SER A 710 9.30 5.62 31.51
CA SER A 710 10.60 6.19 31.15
C SER A 710 11.18 5.53 29.90
N LEU A 711 12.11 6.23 29.25
CA LEU A 711 12.86 5.74 28.09
C LEU A 711 14.37 5.96 28.33
N LYS A 712 15.17 4.96 27.98
CA LYS A 712 16.62 5.09 27.82
C LYS A 712 16.99 4.90 26.35
N PHE A 713 17.76 5.83 25.81
CA PHE A 713 18.39 5.75 24.50
C PHE A 713 19.90 5.47 24.69
N ASN A 714 20.37 4.34 24.21
CA ASN A 714 21.76 3.88 24.40
C ASN A 714 22.22 3.96 25.87
N GLY A 715 21.35 3.50 26.80
CA GLY A 715 21.58 3.47 28.23
C GLY A 715 21.40 4.80 28.98
N LYS A 716 21.25 5.92 28.29
CA LYS A 716 21.03 7.24 28.88
C LYS A 716 19.55 7.59 28.97
N LYS A 717 19.13 8.29 30.04
CA LYS A 717 17.75 8.81 30.19
C LYS A 717 17.40 9.69 28.99
N TYR A 718 16.21 9.48 28.44
CA TYR A 718 15.73 10.17 27.23
C TYR A 718 14.31 10.69 27.43
N SER A 719 14.17 12.01 27.56
CA SER A 719 12.88 12.68 27.83
C SER A 719 12.11 13.05 26.55
N LYS A 720 12.82 13.22 25.41
CA LYS A 720 12.22 13.68 24.16
C LYS A 720 11.08 12.78 23.69
N ASN A 721 10.12 13.37 22.99
CA ASN A 721 8.98 12.70 22.37
C ASN A 721 9.25 12.33 20.90
N TRP A 722 10.51 12.32 20.48
CA TRP A 722 10.94 12.02 19.10
C TRP A 722 12.30 11.34 19.08
N LEU A 723 12.61 10.67 17.97
CA LEU A 723 13.87 10.00 17.68
C LEU A 723 14.49 10.61 16.42
N SER A 724 15.82 10.74 16.38
CA SER A 724 16.56 11.18 15.21
C SER A 724 16.85 9.99 14.29
N HIS A 725 16.50 10.11 13.00
CA HIS A 725 16.84 9.10 12.00
C HIS A 725 18.36 8.90 11.90
N SER A 726 19.12 9.97 11.83
CA SER A 726 20.58 9.92 11.74
C SER A 726 21.23 9.24 12.95
N GLU A 727 20.67 9.37 14.15
CA GLU A 727 21.14 8.64 15.34
C GLU A 727 20.72 7.16 15.30
N LEU A 728 19.52 6.85 14.84
CA LEU A 728 19.07 5.46 14.67
C LEU A 728 19.94 4.70 13.66
N MET A 729 20.36 5.36 12.57
CA MET A 729 21.23 4.76 11.54
C MET A 729 22.64 4.39 12.03
N LYS A 730 23.06 4.91 13.19
CA LYS A 730 24.33 4.50 13.85
C LYS A 730 24.19 3.19 14.64
N GLY A 731 22.97 2.65 14.75
CA GLY A 731 22.60 1.59 15.67
C GLY A 731 22.17 2.17 17.02
N ALA A 732 21.10 1.64 17.60
CA ALA A 732 20.52 2.17 18.83
C ALA A 732 19.90 1.08 19.69
N THR A 733 19.86 1.30 21.01
CA THR A 733 19.04 0.54 21.95
C THR A 733 18.05 1.48 22.62
N LEU A 734 16.76 1.22 22.40
CA LEU A 734 15.63 1.89 23.03
C LEU A 734 15.10 0.99 24.14
N LYS A 735 15.25 1.38 25.40
CA LYS A 735 14.69 0.62 26.53
C LYS A 735 13.56 1.40 27.17
N PHE A 736 12.34 0.93 26.90
CA PHE A 736 11.10 1.45 27.49
C PHE A 736 10.81 0.77 28.82
N ASP A 737 10.46 1.56 29.80
CA ASP A 737 9.84 1.11 31.04
C ASP A 737 8.36 1.44 30.98
N MET A 738 7.52 0.40 30.91
CA MET A 738 6.08 0.52 30.66
C MET A 738 5.29 0.45 31.97
N THR A 739 4.12 1.10 32.00
CA THR A 739 3.26 1.17 33.19
C THR A 739 1.77 1.17 32.79
N SER A 740 0.91 0.76 33.72
CA SER A 740 -0.54 0.80 33.56
C SER A 740 -1.16 2.18 33.83
N GLN A 741 -0.41 3.10 34.42
CA GLN A 741 -0.86 4.47 34.69
C GLN A 741 -0.06 5.48 33.85
N PRO A 742 -0.72 6.49 33.27
CA PRO A 742 -0.05 7.50 32.46
C PRO A 742 0.95 8.32 33.28
N ASN A 743 2.21 8.41 32.82
CA ASN A 743 3.19 9.36 33.37
C ASN A 743 2.94 10.73 32.72
N LYS A 744 2.32 11.63 33.48
CA LYS A 744 1.95 12.98 33.04
C LYS A 744 3.07 14.01 33.17
N GLU A 745 4.25 13.59 33.61
CA GLU A 745 5.42 14.46 33.77
C GLU A 745 6.48 14.24 32.71
N ARG A 746 6.45 13.08 32.01
CA ARG A 746 7.43 12.75 30.98
C ARG A 746 7.12 13.47 29.68
N GLY A 747 8.15 14.12 29.09
CA GLY A 747 8.06 14.72 27.74
C GLY A 747 7.14 15.94 27.68
N THR A 748 7.03 16.68 28.79
CA THR A 748 6.17 17.88 28.93
C THR A 748 6.93 19.18 28.71
N ASP A 749 8.26 19.15 28.76
CA ASP A 749 9.10 20.31 28.48
C ASP A 749 9.14 20.65 27.00
N GLU A 750 9.17 21.90 26.60
CA GLU A 750 9.24 22.35 25.20
C GLU A 750 10.44 21.76 24.42
N LYS A 751 11.58 21.58 25.09
CA LYS A 751 12.78 20.93 24.49
C LYS A 751 12.58 19.46 24.09
N ASP A 752 11.55 18.83 24.65
CA ASP A 752 11.22 17.42 24.41
C ASP A 752 10.22 17.24 23.25
N PHE A 753 9.64 18.33 22.76
CA PHE A 753 8.65 18.28 21.67
C PHE A 753 9.32 18.02 20.32
N PRO A 754 8.61 17.36 19.40
CA PRO A 754 9.09 17.15 18.05
C PRO A 754 9.25 18.47 17.27
N TYR A 755 9.86 18.38 16.10
CA TYR A 755 10.07 19.49 15.17
C TYR A 755 8.76 20.20 14.81
N SER A 756 8.81 21.52 14.73
CA SER A 756 7.80 22.36 14.14
C SER A 756 8.47 23.60 13.53
N TYR A 757 8.01 24.05 12.36
CA TYR A 757 8.56 25.23 11.67
C TYR A 757 8.68 26.46 12.59
N SER A 758 7.62 26.74 13.37
CA SER A 758 7.59 27.90 14.28
C SER A 758 8.61 27.83 15.43
N THR A 759 9.22 26.67 15.66
CA THR A 759 10.27 26.47 16.68
C THR A 759 11.66 26.28 16.06
N ASP A 760 11.75 26.25 14.74
CA ASP A 760 13.02 26.16 14.02
C ASP A 760 13.81 27.46 14.23
N LYS A 761 14.93 27.35 14.92
CA LYS A 761 15.84 28.48 15.11
C LYS A 761 16.61 28.67 13.80
N LYS A 762 16.34 29.76 13.10
CA LYS A 762 17.06 30.19 11.89
C LYS A 762 18.55 30.29 12.10
#